data_fa9f9aa5af1c38d0a4b7c88e815c6239
#
_entry.id   fa9f9aa5af1c38d0a4b7c88e815c6239
#
_cell.length_a   1.000
_cell.length_b   1.000
_cell.length_c   1.000
_cell.angle_alpha   90.00
_cell.angle_beta   90.00
_cell.angle_gamma   90.00
#
_symmetry.space_group_name_H-M   'P 1'
#
loop_
_entity.id
_entity.type
_entity.pdbx_description
1 polymer ?
#
loop_
_entity_poly.entity_id
_entity_poly.type
_entity_poly.pdbx_seq_one_letter_code
_entity_poly.pdbx_strand_id
1 'polypeptide(L)'
;MHKEYNQSPRQVLEDLHAAETGLSGREAETRLGQYGPNRLREAPKATLLQRFLQQLKDPMLLILMAAAAVSAVTNYLSHEPFTEVLIILAVVLLNAVLGVVQESKAEAAIEALQSMTAATSKVLRDGAVTELESSRLVPGDIVLLEAGDAVPADGRLLACASLQIEEAALTGESVPSAKSPEALTGEVTLGDRRNMAYMGSTVAYGRGRMVVTATGMDTEMGKIAGVLARTEQEETPLQKKLTQLGKTLSWLVLGICVFIFVFDLIVAGDFSLSGILETFMVAVSLAVAAIPEGLATVVTVVLSIGVTRMSRRNAVIRRLTAVETLGCTQVICSDKTGTLTQNKMTVVDHTGDTALLASAMALCSDAVLNPDGSVQGEPTEAALVSFAAEHQLPKPQLEQERPRIGEAPFDSGRKMMSTIHRTPQGVVQYTKGAPDQVLARCTHYWEGGQALPLTDDRRREILADNHRMAAQALRVLAAASRPWPDGAPEDQSPAHLEQELCFIGLTGMIDPVRPQVKPAIEECRQAGIRPVMITGDHQDTAVAIARQLGILSDPSQAITGAALDALSDEELTQNVDRYSVYARVQPEHKVRIVSAWRRRGAVTAMTGDGVNDAPSIKSADIGIGMGITGTDVTKNVADMVLSDDNFATIVGAVAEGRRIYDNIRKAIGFLLASNMSEVLGVFFSALLGFTLLNPVHLLFINLITDCFPALALGMERPEPDIMRRPPRSAKDGIFSGGLGFDIAYQGILITVITMASYIIGHCMEAGCFEMPRGVSPHGMTMAFLTMSMCEIFHSFNMRSQRRSVFTLRGHNKVLWAAMLGSLVLTTVVLEVPPIANAFGFTPVSWTEYGIALALAVLVIPIVELVKFIQRRRAR
;
A
#
# COMPACT_ATOMS: atom_id res chain seq x y z
N MET A 1 -15.43 21.60 39.53
CA MET A 1 -14.24 21.04 38.90
C MET A 1 -13.61 22.21 38.16
N HIS A 2 -12.38 22.54 38.49
CA HIS A 2 -11.63 23.53 37.70
C HIS A 2 -11.25 22.82 36.38
N LYS A 3 -11.59 23.47 35.26
CA LYS A 3 -11.25 22.95 33.94
C LYS A 3 -9.78 23.29 33.65
N GLU A 4 -9.03 22.38 33.05
CA GLU A 4 -7.57 22.47 32.84
C GLU A 4 -7.15 23.74 32.10
N TYR A 5 -8.00 24.28 31.21
CA TYR A 5 -7.74 25.49 30.46
C TYR A 5 -7.86 26.76 31.32
N ASN A 6 -8.50 26.69 32.51
CA ASN A 6 -8.59 27.83 33.46
C ASN A 6 -7.42 27.86 34.45
N GLN A 7 -6.56 26.83 34.44
CA GLN A 7 -5.44 26.67 35.36
C GLN A 7 -4.12 27.11 34.72
N SER A 8 -3.19 27.56 35.58
CA SER A 8 -1.81 27.78 35.12
C SER A 8 -1.12 26.43 34.78
N PRO A 9 -0.09 26.41 33.92
CA PRO A 9 0.66 25.21 33.61
C PRO A 9 1.14 24.43 34.84
N ARG A 10 1.59 25.18 35.88
CA ARG A 10 2.09 24.57 37.12
C ARG A 10 0.98 23.88 37.91
N GLN A 11 -0.21 24.49 38.01
CA GLN A 11 -1.34 23.89 38.71
C GLN A 11 -1.79 22.60 38.04
N VAL A 12 -1.82 22.53 36.68
CA VAL A 12 -2.17 21.34 35.97
C VAL A 12 -1.15 20.20 36.19
N LEU A 13 0.16 20.54 36.24
CA LEU A 13 1.19 19.55 36.58
C LEU A 13 1.04 19.02 38.01
N GLU A 14 0.72 19.93 39.00
CA GLU A 14 0.46 19.51 40.37
C GLU A 14 -0.76 18.61 40.49
N ASP A 15 -1.87 18.93 39.81
CA ASP A 15 -3.10 18.13 39.82
C ASP A 15 -2.91 16.74 39.16
N LEU A 16 -2.08 16.66 38.11
CA LEU A 16 -1.73 15.43 37.46
C LEU A 16 -0.58 14.67 38.14
N HIS A 17 -0.05 15.17 39.24
CA HIS A 17 1.12 14.62 39.92
C HIS A 17 2.28 14.34 38.92
N ALA A 18 2.55 15.31 38.05
CA ALA A 18 3.58 15.25 37.02
C ALA A 18 4.66 16.34 37.29
N ALA A 19 5.88 16.05 36.86
CA ALA A 19 7.00 16.99 36.98
C ALA A 19 7.35 17.58 35.60
N GLU A 20 7.97 18.76 35.55
CA GLU A 20 8.47 19.35 34.30
C GLU A 20 9.52 18.48 33.57
N THR A 21 10.15 17.56 34.29
CA THR A 21 11.09 16.55 33.77
C THR A 21 10.41 15.31 33.20
N GLY A 22 9.07 15.26 33.23
CA GLY A 22 8.25 14.13 32.79
C GLY A 22 8.02 13.07 33.88
N LEU A 23 7.20 12.10 33.59
CA LEU A 23 6.93 10.95 34.46
C LEU A 23 8.14 9.98 34.45
N SER A 24 8.30 9.23 35.56
CA SER A 24 9.19 8.08 35.54
C SER A 24 8.59 6.93 34.73
N GLY A 25 9.44 6.11 34.11
CA GLY A 25 9.00 4.95 33.33
C GLY A 25 8.10 4.00 34.12
N ARG A 26 8.37 3.81 35.44
CA ARG A 26 7.57 2.96 36.33
C ARG A 26 6.18 3.57 36.61
N GLU A 27 6.10 4.87 36.81
CA GLU A 27 4.84 5.57 37.03
C GLU A 27 3.97 5.55 35.77
N ALA A 28 4.59 5.76 34.60
CA ALA A 28 3.89 5.68 33.31
C ALA A 28 3.30 4.28 33.07
N GLU A 29 3.99 3.19 33.42
CA GLU A 29 3.45 1.84 33.32
C GLU A 29 2.29 1.60 34.29
N THR A 30 2.38 2.13 35.52
CA THR A 30 1.30 2.03 36.49
C THR A 30 0.04 2.75 35.99
N ARG A 31 0.20 3.96 35.43
CA ARG A 31 -0.90 4.73 34.82
C ARG A 31 -1.45 4.07 33.58
N LEU A 32 -0.61 3.46 32.75
CA LEU A 32 -1.09 2.69 31.59
C LEU A 32 -1.99 1.52 32.01
N GLY A 33 -1.67 0.87 33.11
CA GLY A 33 -2.56 -0.16 33.70
C GLY A 33 -3.86 0.40 34.25
N GLN A 34 -3.87 1.63 34.75
CA GLN A 34 -5.04 2.29 35.33
C GLN A 34 -5.97 2.93 34.26
N TYR A 35 -5.42 3.69 33.33
CA TYR A 35 -6.18 4.45 32.32
C TYR A 35 -6.39 3.66 31.02
N GLY A 36 -5.60 2.60 30.80
CA GLY A 36 -5.60 1.83 29.56
C GLY A 36 -4.82 2.52 28.44
N PRO A 37 -4.74 1.88 27.26
CA PRO A 37 -4.02 2.41 26.12
C PRO A 37 -4.74 3.62 25.50
N ASN A 38 -3.96 4.61 25.05
CA ASN A 38 -4.44 5.78 24.32
C ASN A 38 -4.90 5.40 22.92
N ARG A 39 -6.08 4.79 22.83
CA ARG A 39 -6.73 4.38 21.59
C ARG A 39 -8.22 4.64 21.65
N LEU A 40 -8.79 5.05 20.53
CA LEU A 40 -10.24 5.10 20.39
C LEU A 40 -10.77 3.66 20.38
N ARG A 41 -11.90 3.41 21.05
CA ARG A 41 -12.53 2.07 21.03
C ARG A 41 -13.00 1.78 19.62
N GLU A 42 -12.47 0.72 19.06
CA GLU A 42 -13.04 0.10 17.86
C GLU A 42 -14.38 -0.55 18.20
N ALA A 43 -15.24 -0.70 17.21
CA ALA A 43 -16.47 -1.47 17.37
C ALA A 43 -16.13 -2.89 17.91
N PRO A 44 -16.92 -3.42 18.84
CA PRO A 44 -16.64 -4.74 19.41
C PRO A 44 -16.60 -5.78 18.29
N LYS A 45 -15.49 -6.51 18.20
CA LYS A 45 -15.33 -7.58 17.21
C LYS A 45 -16.40 -8.63 17.39
N ALA A 46 -16.99 -9.07 16.28
CA ALA A 46 -17.95 -10.16 16.32
C ALA A 46 -17.30 -11.43 16.91
N THR A 47 -17.94 -12.04 17.89
CA THR A 47 -17.47 -13.31 18.45
C THR A 47 -17.54 -14.42 17.40
N LEU A 48 -16.75 -15.49 17.57
CA LEU A 48 -16.78 -16.64 16.65
C LEU A 48 -18.22 -17.21 16.50
N LEU A 49 -18.99 -17.21 17.57
CA LEU A 49 -20.39 -17.67 17.53
C LEU A 49 -21.27 -16.69 16.75
N GLN A 50 -21.07 -15.37 16.89
CA GLN A 50 -21.82 -14.39 16.11
C GLN A 50 -21.51 -14.51 14.62
N ARG A 51 -20.24 -14.68 14.24
CA ARG A 51 -19.81 -14.93 12.86
C ARG A 51 -20.42 -16.21 12.31
N PHE A 52 -20.39 -17.29 13.09
CA PHE A 52 -21.04 -18.54 12.71
C PHE A 52 -22.53 -18.37 12.45
N LEU A 53 -23.23 -17.67 13.33
CA LEU A 53 -24.66 -17.37 13.14
C LEU A 53 -24.92 -16.41 11.96
N GLN A 54 -23.97 -15.54 11.64
CA GLN A 54 -24.04 -14.69 10.43
C GLN A 54 -23.85 -15.52 9.16
N GLN A 55 -22.92 -16.48 9.15
CA GLN A 55 -22.74 -17.40 8.04
C GLN A 55 -24.02 -18.22 7.77
N LEU A 56 -24.70 -18.69 8.81
CA LEU A 56 -25.99 -19.40 8.66
C LEU A 56 -27.12 -18.54 8.08
N LYS A 57 -26.98 -17.21 8.05
CA LYS A 57 -27.93 -16.29 7.38
C LYS A 57 -27.62 -16.10 5.90
N ASP A 58 -26.57 -16.71 5.39
CA ASP A 58 -26.28 -16.71 3.95
C ASP A 58 -27.50 -17.28 3.20
N PRO A 59 -27.96 -16.60 2.13
CA PRO A 59 -29.14 -17.02 1.38
C PRO A 59 -29.05 -18.46 0.90
N MET A 60 -27.85 -18.92 0.55
CA MET A 60 -27.62 -20.27 0.08
C MET A 60 -27.76 -21.31 1.17
N LEU A 61 -27.14 -21.08 2.33
CA LEU A 61 -27.31 -21.98 3.49
C LEU A 61 -28.75 -22.02 3.95
N LEU A 62 -29.50 -20.91 3.80
CA LEU A 62 -30.95 -20.91 4.05
C LEU A 62 -31.72 -21.78 3.05
N ILE A 63 -31.37 -21.75 1.77
CA ILE A 63 -31.97 -22.61 0.74
C ILE A 63 -31.66 -24.08 1.04
N LEU A 64 -30.42 -24.42 1.40
CA LEU A 64 -30.03 -25.77 1.77
C LEU A 64 -30.73 -26.24 3.05
N MET A 65 -30.89 -25.40 4.04
CA MET A 65 -31.66 -25.73 5.24
C MET A 65 -33.16 -25.94 4.94
N ALA A 66 -33.71 -25.16 4.01
CA ALA A 66 -35.07 -25.38 3.51
C ALA A 66 -35.18 -26.70 2.75
N ALA A 67 -34.19 -27.01 1.89
CA ALA A 67 -34.11 -28.32 1.20
C ALA A 67 -34.01 -29.49 2.20
N ALA A 68 -33.15 -29.38 3.22
CA ALA A 68 -33.04 -30.39 4.28
C ALA A 68 -34.37 -30.58 5.05
N ALA A 69 -35.10 -29.49 5.32
CA ALA A 69 -36.41 -29.57 5.96
C ALA A 69 -37.44 -30.25 5.06
N VAL A 70 -37.43 -29.96 3.74
CA VAL A 70 -38.32 -30.60 2.76
C VAL A 70 -37.98 -32.11 2.65
N SER A 71 -36.69 -32.44 2.48
CA SER A 71 -36.19 -33.82 2.42
C SER A 71 -36.54 -34.59 3.72
N ALA A 72 -36.44 -33.95 4.89
CA ALA A 72 -36.83 -34.56 6.15
C ALA A 72 -38.34 -34.91 6.21
N VAL A 73 -39.17 -34.01 5.69
CA VAL A 73 -40.61 -34.26 5.61
C VAL A 73 -40.92 -35.40 4.63
N THR A 74 -40.26 -35.42 3.48
CA THR A 74 -40.42 -36.45 2.45
C THR A 74 -40.00 -37.82 2.99
N ASN A 75 -38.80 -37.92 3.59
CA ASN A 75 -38.26 -39.15 4.16
C ASN A 75 -39.15 -39.67 5.32
N TYR A 76 -39.72 -38.76 6.15
CA TYR A 76 -40.65 -39.13 7.17
C TYR A 76 -41.94 -39.76 6.61
N LEU A 77 -42.49 -39.14 5.53
CA LEU A 77 -43.71 -39.64 4.89
C LEU A 77 -43.50 -40.93 4.12
N SER A 78 -42.31 -41.12 3.50
CA SER A 78 -41.94 -42.32 2.71
C SER A 78 -41.31 -43.41 3.56
N HIS A 79 -41.14 -43.23 4.88
CA HIS A 79 -40.43 -44.11 5.79
C HIS A 79 -39.01 -44.46 5.37
N GLU A 80 -38.32 -43.51 4.72
CA GLU A 80 -36.93 -43.61 4.30
C GLU A 80 -35.96 -43.11 5.38
N PRO A 81 -34.67 -43.54 5.36
CA PRO A 81 -33.67 -43.09 6.30
C PRO A 81 -33.34 -41.63 6.13
N PHE A 82 -33.11 -40.89 7.20
CA PHE A 82 -32.73 -39.47 7.24
C PHE A 82 -31.25 -39.21 6.81
N THR A 83 -30.62 -40.12 6.11
CA THR A 83 -29.20 -40.10 5.78
C THR A 83 -28.88 -38.85 4.94
N GLU A 84 -29.70 -38.55 3.92
CA GLU A 84 -29.56 -37.40 3.06
C GLU A 84 -29.66 -36.06 3.81
N VAL A 85 -30.64 -35.96 4.73
CA VAL A 85 -30.82 -34.78 5.57
C VAL A 85 -29.60 -34.54 6.46
N LEU A 86 -29.06 -35.63 7.06
CA LEU A 86 -27.87 -35.53 7.91
C LEU A 86 -26.64 -35.06 7.12
N ILE A 87 -26.52 -35.51 5.86
CA ILE A 87 -25.42 -35.05 5.00
C ILE A 87 -25.56 -33.57 4.64
N ILE A 88 -26.74 -33.13 4.21
CA ILE A 88 -26.99 -31.71 3.92
C ILE A 88 -26.65 -30.86 5.13
N LEU A 89 -27.09 -31.23 6.32
CA LEU A 89 -26.80 -30.53 7.57
C LEU A 89 -25.30 -30.55 7.91
N ALA A 90 -24.60 -31.66 7.71
CA ALA A 90 -23.16 -31.77 7.92
C ALA A 90 -22.39 -30.85 6.97
N VAL A 91 -22.80 -30.76 5.71
CA VAL A 91 -22.18 -29.86 4.74
C VAL A 91 -22.50 -28.39 5.06
N VAL A 92 -23.72 -28.07 5.44
CA VAL A 92 -24.07 -26.71 5.92
C VAL A 92 -23.17 -26.31 7.10
N LEU A 93 -22.99 -27.21 8.08
CA LEU A 93 -22.11 -26.99 9.22
C LEU A 93 -20.65 -26.78 8.78
N LEU A 94 -20.15 -27.65 7.88
CA LEU A 94 -18.79 -27.56 7.37
C LEU A 94 -18.55 -26.24 6.62
N ASN A 95 -19.49 -25.82 5.78
CA ASN A 95 -19.42 -24.57 5.04
C ASN A 95 -19.41 -23.36 5.99
N ALA A 96 -20.30 -23.32 6.97
CA ALA A 96 -20.34 -22.27 7.96
C ALA A 96 -19.02 -22.18 8.77
N VAL A 97 -18.43 -23.31 9.16
CA VAL A 97 -17.14 -23.35 9.86
C VAL A 97 -16.00 -22.85 8.99
N LEU A 98 -15.94 -23.29 7.73
CA LEU A 98 -14.93 -22.84 6.76
C LEU A 98 -15.07 -21.34 6.49
N GLY A 99 -16.27 -20.82 6.32
CA GLY A 99 -16.53 -19.39 6.17
C GLY A 99 -15.99 -18.59 7.34
N VAL A 100 -16.27 -19.01 8.59
CA VAL A 100 -15.72 -18.35 9.80
C VAL A 100 -14.20 -18.41 9.85
N VAL A 101 -13.57 -19.53 9.49
CA VAL A 101 -12.10 -19.66 9.48
C VAL A 101 -11.46 -18.74 8.43
N GLN A 102 -12.04 -18.68 7.24
CA GLN A 102 -11.55 -17.81 6.15
C GLN A 102 -11.70 -16.34 6.51
N GLU A 103 -12.86 -15.91 7.01
CA GLU A 103 -13.12 -14.54 7.45
C GLU A 103 -12.19 -14.13 8.60
N SER A 104 -12.00 -15.00 9.60
CA SER A 104 -11.08 -14.73 10.71
C SER A 104 -9.62 -14.58 10.25
N LYS A 105 -9.17 -15.37 9.28
CA LYS A 105 -7.81 -15.21 8.70
C LYS A 105 -7.65 -13.93 7.91
N ALA A 106 -8.66 -13.53 7.15
CA ALA A 106 -8.66 -12.28 6.40
C ALA A 106 -8.58 -11.07 7.35
N GLU A 107 -9.39 -11.06 8.40
CA GLU A 107 -9.40 -10.00 9.40
C GLU A 107 -8.09 -9.92 10.19
N ALA A 108 -7.55 -11.04 10.65
CA ALA A 108 -6.26 -11.09 11.33
C ALA A 108 -5.11 -10.52 10.48
N ALA A 109 -5.14 -10.74 9.17
CA ALA A 109 -4.14 -10.19 8.26
C ALA A 109 -4.30 -8.67 8.10
N ILE A 110 -5.52 -8.14 8.09
CA ILE A 110 -5.80 -6.69 8.07
C ILE A 110 -5.33 -6.03 9.37
N GLU A 111 -5.61 -6.67 10.52
CA GLU A 111 -5.20 -6.16 11.83
C GLU A 111 -3.67 -6.11 11.99
N ALA A 112 -2.97 -7.13 11.52
CA ALA A 112 -1.51 -7.15 11.51
C ALA A 112 -0.91 -5.99 10.69
N LEU A 113 -1.59 -5.53 9.64
CA LEU A 113 -1.19 -4.37 8.85
C LEU A 113 -1.40 -3.05 9.59
N GLN A 114 -2.53 -2.89 10.26
CA GLN A 114 -2.81 -1.68 11.04
C GLN A 114 -1.80 -1.49 12.18
N SER A 115 -1.34 -2.58 12.79
CA SER A 115 -0.31 -2.52 13.85
C SER A 115 1.07 -2.08 13.33
N MET A 116 1.37 -2.24 12.04
CA MET A 116 2.66 -1.82 11.45
C MET A 116 2.73 -0.31 11.18
N THR A 117 1.63 0.43 11.29
CA THR A 117 1.53 1.89 11.08
C THR A 117 1.21 2.65 12.35
N ALA A 118 1.55 2.09 13.52
CA ALA A 118 1.31 2.74 14.80
C ALA A 118 2.02 4.11 14.84
N ALA A 119 1.27 5.17 15.17
CA ALA A 119 1.83 6.52 15.35
C ALA A 119 2.77 6.53 16.54
N THR A 120 3.90 7.26 16.43
CA THR A 120 4.85 7.49 17.50
C THR A 120 4.77 8.92 18.01
N SER A 121 5.22 9.16 19.23
CA SER A 121 5.25 10.49 19.86
C SER A 121 6.56 10.70 20.60
N LYS A 122 7.10 11.92 20.52
CA LYS A 122 8.26 12.36 21.30
C LYS A 122 7.80 12.75 22.70
N VAL A 123 8.25 12.03 23.71
CA VAL A 123 7.82 12.19 25.09
C VAL A 123 9.01 12.42 26.00
N LEU A 124 8.88 13.35 26.94
CA LEU A 124 9.86 13.58 27.98
C LEU A 124 9.51 12.68 29.18
N ARG A 125 10.35 11.66 29.44
CA ARG A 125 10.28 10.77 30.62
C ARG A 125 11.65 10.66 31.26
N ASP A 126 11.70 10.57 32.58
CA ASP A 126 12.97 10.48 33.36
C ASP A 126 13.98 11.57 32.97
N GLY A 127 13.53 12.76 32.55
CA GLY A 127 14.38 13.87 32.12
C GLY A 127 15.00 13.71 30.72
N ALA A 128 14.69 12.65 29.99
CA ALA A 128 15.18 12.39 28.64
C ALA A 128 14.02 12.34 27.62
N VAL A 129 14.29 12.84 26.40
CA VAL A 129 13.32 12.73 25.30
C VAL A 129 13.43 11.32 24.71
N THR A 130 12.31 10.62 24.71
CA THR A 130 12.19 9.26 24.13
C THR A 130 11.04 9.24 23.13
N GLU A 131 11.22 8.49 22.08
CA GLU A 131 10.14 8.20 21.11
C GLU A 131 9.44 6.90 21.50
N LEU A 132 8.11 6.94 21.61
CA LEU A 132 7.30 5.78 21.96
C LEU A 132 6.00 5.77 21.14
N GLU A 133 5.37 4.60 21.06
CA GLU A 133 4.05 4.49 20.42
C GLU A 133 3.03 5.38 21.13
N SER A 134 2.30 6.19 20.37
CA SER A 134 1.27 7.11 20.90
C SER A 134 0.20 6.38 21.73
N SER A 135 -0.01 5.10 21.46
CA SER A 135 -0.91 4.24 22.25
C SER A 135 -0.47 4.02 23.70
N ARG A 136 0.79 4.28 24.04
CA ARG A 136 1.36 4.13 25.38
C ARG A 136 1.42 5.44 26.18
N LEU A 137 0.83 6.51 25.65
CA LEU A 137 0.68 7.77 26.37
C LEU A 137 -0.32 7.64 27.49
N VAL A 138 -0.02 8.33 28.60
CA VAL A 138 -0.87 8.36 29.78
C VAL A 138 -1.05 9.80 30.28
N PRO A 139 -2.13 10.12 30.99
CA PRO A 139 -2.29 11.43 31.62
C PRO A 139 -1.08 11.76 32.53
N GLY A 140 -0.50 12.95 32.35
CA GLY A 140 0.71 13.41 32.99
C GLY A 140 2.00 13.27 32.18
N ASP A 141 1.99 12.57 31.03
CA ASP A 141 3.12 12.56 30.09
C ASP A 141 3.34 13.96 29.49
N ILE A 142 4.59 14.33 29.26
CA ILE A 142 4.94 15.58 28.59
C ILE A 142 5.31 15.25 27.14
N VAL A 143 4.49 15.70 26.20
CA VAL A 143 4.68 15.50 24.75
C VAL A 143 5.30 16.75 24.15
N LEU A 144 6.29 16.53 23.28
CA LEU A 144 6.90 17.57 22.45
C LEU A 144 6.17 17.61 21.12
N LEU A 145 5.76 18.80 20.70
CA LEU A 145 5.04 19.04 19.44
C LEU A 145 5.90 19.91 18.51
N GLU A 146 6.03 19.50 17.28
CA GLU A 146 6.72 20.23 16.21
C GLU A 146 5.81 20.34 14.98
N ALA A 147 6.10 21.31 14.10
CA ALA A 147 5.32 21.45 12.87
C ALA A 147 5.31 20.15 12.05
N GLY A 148 4.11 19.69 11.70
CA GLY A 148 3.88 18.42 11.01
C GLY A 148 3.50 17.24 11.89
N ASP A 149 3.58 17.39 13.23
CA ASP A 149 3.15 16.34 14.14
C ASP A 149 1.62 16.32 14.28
N ALA A 150 1.06 15.13 14.42
CA ALA A 150 -0.30 14.95 14.89
C ALA A 150 -0.32 15.05 16.42
N VAL A 151 -1.32 15.75 16.97
CA VAL A 151 -1.55 15.80 18.42
C VAL A 151 -2.08 14.44 18.89
N PRO A 152 -1.33 13.69 19.70
CA PRO A 152 -1.63 12.27 19.96
C PRO A 152 -2.69 12.05 21.05
N ALA A 153 -2.95 13.06 21.89
CA ALA A 153 -3.88 13.01 23.01
C ALA A 153 -4.33 14.43 23.35
N ASP A 154 -5.36 14.61 24.16
CA ASP A 154 -5.72 15.93 24.66
C ASP A 154 -4.71 16.38 25.72
N GLY A 155 -4.25 17.60 25.60
CA GLY A 155 -3.22 18.14 26.51
C GLY A 155 -3.31 19.63 26.74
N ARG A 156 -2.74 20.04 27.88
CA ARG A 156 -2.56 21.45 28.30
C ARG A 156 -1.17 21.90 27.88
N LEU A 157 -1.09 23.00 27.12
CA LEU A 157 0.19 23.57 26.71
C LEU A 157 0.95 24.14 27.90
N LEU A 158 2.20 23.73 28.07
CA LEU A 158 3.13 24.21 29.08
C LEU A 158 3.98 25.36 28.56
N ALA A 159 4.44 25.24 27.31
CA ALA A 159 5.23 26.25 26.62
C ALA A 159 4.99 26.13 25.11
N CYS A 160 5.07 27.23 24.39
CA CYS A 160 4.99 27.25 22.95
C CYS A 160 5.81 28.38 22.33
N ALA A 161 6.30 28.18 21.10
CA ALA A 161 6.99 29.19 20.30
C ALA A 161 6.32 29.24 18.92
N SER A 162 5.54 30.29 18.67
CA SER A 162 4.77 30.53 17.46
C SER A 162 3.90 29.34 17.05
N LEU A 163 3.39 28.53 17.99
CA LEU A 163 2.63 27.33 17.76
C LEU A 163 1.26 27.64 17.14
N GLN A 164 0.95 27.00 16.05
CA GLN A 164 -0.36 27.03 15.42
C GLN A 164 -0.84 25.60 15.17
N ILE A 165 -2.09 25.30 15.55
CA ILE A 165 -2.67 23.96 15.44
C ILE A 165 -3.94 24.06 14.59
N GLU A 166 -4.03 23.19 13.58
CA GLU A 166 -5.23 23.00 12.79
C GLU A 166 -6.17 22.04 13.51
N GLU A 167 -7.33 22.54 13.89
CA GLU A 167 -8.33 21.83 14.70
C GLU A 167 -9.65 21.61 13.93
N ALA A 168 -9.60 21.66 12.60
CA ALA A 168 -10.78 21.59 11.73
C ALA A 168 -11.68 20.35 11.99
N ALA A 169 -11.09 19.24 12.39
CA ALA A 169 -11.83 18.01 12.71
C ALA A 169 -12.76 18.15 13.94
N LEU A 170 -12.45 19.07 14.85
CA LEU A 170 -13.20 19.31 16.09
C LEU A 170 -14.01 20.60 16.06
N THR A 171 -13.48 21.65 15.41
CA THR A 171 -14.10 22.99 15.42
C THR A 171 -14.85 23.30 14.12
N GLY A 172 -14.54 22.59 13.03
CA GLY A 172 -15.04 22.89 11.68
C GLY A 172 -14.33 24.07 11.00
N GLU A 173 -13.37 24.74 11.67
CA GLU A 173 -12.63 25.89 11.12
C GLU A 173 -11.32 25.42 10.49
N SER A 174 -11.10 25.74 9.21
CA SER A 174 -9.93 25.34 8.44
C SER A 174 -8.69 26.23 8.69
N VAL A 175 -8.83 27.33 9.43
CA VAL A 175 -7.70 28.22 9.72
C VAL A 175 -6.99 27.75 10.98
N PRO A 176 -5.65 27.54 10.95
CA PRO A 176 -4.90 27.13 12.13
C PRO A 176 -5.05 28.12 13.30
N SER A 177 -5.36 27.62 14.48
CA SER A 177 -5.52 28.40 15.71
C SER A 177 -4.15 28.70 16.32
N ALA A 178 -3.85 29.98 16.55
CA ALA A 178 -2.65 30.39 17.29
C ALA A 178 -2.77 30.01 18.77
N LYS A 179 -1.75 29.35 19.31
CA LYS A 179 -1.74 28.82 20.69
C LYS A 179 -0.89 29.62 21.63
N SER A 180 -1.31 29.71 22.92
CA SER A 180 -0.61 30.38 24.00
C SER A 180 -0.70 29.52 25.28
N PRO A 181 0.33 29.48 26.14
CA PRO A 181 0.29 28.75 27.41
C PRO A 181 -0.49 29.44 28.52
N GLU A 182 -1.00 30.66 28.30
CA GLU A 182 -1.67 31.48 29.35
C GLU A 182 -2.99 30.84 29.79
N ALA A 183 -3.32 30.99 31.09
CA ALA A 183 -4.60 30.50 31.64
C ALA A 183 -5.76 31.37 31.12
N LEU A 184 -6.85 30.72 30.75
CA LEU A 184 -8.06 31.40 30.28
C LEU A 184 -9.03 31.65 31.45
N THR A 185 -9.83 32.68 31.36
CA THR A 185 -10.81 33.05 32.40
C THR A 185 -12.25 32.77 31.91
N GLY A 186 -13.06 32.16 32.76
CA GLY A 186 -14.49 31.89 32.47
C GLY A 186 -14.74 30.60 31.66
N GLU A 187 -15.94 30.45 31.15
CA GLU A 187 -16.29 29.36 30.24
C GLU A 187 -15.95 29.73 28.80
N VAL A 188 -15.10 28.92 28.19
CA VAL A 188 -14.59 29.14 26.84
C VAL A 188 -14.99 27.95 25.94
N THR A 189 -15.48 28.26 24.74
CA THR A 189 -15.85 27.21 23.74
C THR A 189 -14.61 26.43 23.31
N LEU A 190 -14.79 25.23 22.76
CA LEU A 190 -13.69 24.33 22.43
C LEU A 190 -12.67 24.98 21.47
N GLY A 191 -13.13 25.66 20.42
CA GLY A 191 -12.27 26.31 19.42
C GLY A 191 -11.50 27.50 19.93
N ASP A 192 -11.98 28.14 21.02
CA ASP A 192 -11.34 29.32 21.64
C ASP A 192 -10.34 28.96 22.73
N ARG A 193 -10.20 27.67 23.10
CA ARG A 193 -9.24 27.19 24.12
C ARG A 193 -7.82 27.18 23.58
N ARG A 194 -7.24 28.37 23.44
CA ARG A 194 -5.89 28.56 22.84
C ARG A 194 -4.75 27.91 23.62
N ASN A 195 -4.98 27.51 24.85
CA ASN A 195 -3.97 26.86 25.70
C ASN A 195 -4.11 25.33 25.79
N MET A 196 -5.01 24.76 25.01
CA MET A 196 -5.19 23.30 24.86
C MET A 196 -4.80 22.83 23.47
N ALA A 197 -4.40 21.58 23.38
CA ALA A 197 -4.21 20.85 22.11
C ALA A 197 -5.02 19.55 22.18
N TYR A 198 -5.69 19.20 21.11
CA TYR A 198 -6.67 18.11 21.07
C TYR A 198 -6.24 16.98 20.16
N MET A 199 -6.51 15.75 20.59
CA MET A 199 -6.26 14.53 19.79
C MET A 199 -6.86 14.63 18.39
N GLY A 200 -6.06 14.23 17.38
CA GLY A 200 -6.48 14.25 15.98
C GLY A 200 -6.32 15.59 15.27
N SER A 201 -5.86 16.62 15.97
CA SER A 201 -5.45 17.89 15.38
C SER A 201 -4.01 17.83 14.88
N THR A 202 -3.62 18.80 14.06
CA THR A 202 -2.29 18.83 13.43
C THR A 202 -1.55 20.10 13.75
N VAL A 203 -0.26 20.02 14.08
CA VAL A 203 0.61 21.19 14.25
C VAL A 203 0.97 21.76 12.88
N ALA A 204 0.37 22.90 12.53
CA ALA A 204 0.63 23.56 11.26
C ALA A 204 1.94 24.36 11.25
N TYR A 205 2.30 24.98 12.38
CA TYR A 205 3.51 25.81 12.50
C TYR A 205 4.01 25.90 13.93
N GLY A 206 5.32 26.12 14.09
CA GLY A 206 5.96 26.34 15.38
C GLY A 206 6.22 25.06 16.17
N ARG A 207 6.46 25.22 17.47
CA ARG A 207 6.74 24.11 18.40
C ARG A 207 6.13 24.38 19.77
N GLY A 208 5.83 23.28 20.49
CA GLY A 208 5.27 23.40 21.84
C GLY A 208 5.59 22.20 22.72
N ARG A 209 5.31 22.34 23.99
CA ARG A 209 5.31 21.28 25.01
C ARG A 209 3.95 21.25 25.64
N MET A 210 3.34 20.08 25.72
CA MET A 210 2.06 19.89 26.41
C MET A 210 2.16 18.77 27.44
N VAL A 211 1.38 18.87 28.52
CA VAL A 211 1.10 17.75 29.41
C VAL A 211 -0.20 17.08 28.98
N VAL A 212 -0.20 15.76 28.85
CA VAL A 212 -1.38 14.98 28.50
C VAL A 212 -2.40 15.05 29.65
N THR A 213 -3.63 15.45 29.34
CA THR A 213 -4.72 15.58 30.33
C THR A 213 -5.77 14.47 30.16
N ALA A 214 -6.02 14.01 28.94
CA ALA A 214 -6.95 12.93 28.64
C ALA A 214 -6.43 12.06 27.50
N THR A 215 -6.77 10.76 27.54
CA THR A 215 -6.34 9.75 26.55
C THR A 215 -7.54 8.93 26.08
N GLY A 216 -7.43 8.38 24.88
CA GLY A 216 -8.39 7.45 24.28
C GLY A 216 -9.82 8.01 24.23
N MET A 217 -10.77 7.27 24.83
CA MET A 217 -12.20 7.65 24.80
C MET A 217 -12.54 8.86 25.67
N ASP A 218 -11.64 9.27 26.57
CA ASP A 218 -11.85 10.45 27.45
C ASP A 218 -11.44 11.76 26.75
N THR A 219 -10.78 11.70 25.57
CA THR A 219 -10.47 12.87 24.74
C THR A 219 -11.74 13.45 24.10
N GLU A 220 -11.70 14.70 23.68
CA GLU A 220 -12.81 15.33 22.94
C GLU A 220 -13.14 14.55 21.66
N MET A 221 -12.12 14.10 20.93
CA MET A 221 -12.29 13.21 19.78
C MET A 221 -12.91 11.87 20.19
N GLY A 222 -12.52 11.29 21.31
CA GLY A 222 -13.07 10.05 21.86
C GLY A 222 -14.55 10.13 22.18
N LYS A 223 -15.00 11.25 22.73
CA LYS A 223 -16.41 11.55 23.01
C LYS A 223 -17.25 11.60 21.71
N ILE A 224 -16.71 12.19 20.65
CA ILE A 224 -17.33 12.22 19.31
C ILE A 224 -17.35 10.82 18.67
N ALA A 225 -16.23 10.10 18.73
CA ALA A 225 -16.11 8.75 18.18
C ALA A 225 -17.08 7.76 18.83
N GLY A 226 -17.37 7.91 20.12
CA GLY A 226 -18.38 7.09 20.82
C GLY A 226 -19.78 7.21 20.23
N VAL A 227 -20.11 8.33 19.61
CA VAL A 227 -21.39 8.58 18.93
C VAL A 227 -21.34 8.05 17.47
N LEU A 228 -20.18 8.05 16.82
CA LEU A 228 -19.96 7.71 15.41
C LEU A 228 -19.50 6.26 15.16
N ALA A 229 -19.34 5.42 16.20
CA ALA A 229 -18.79 4.06 16.14
C ALA A 229 -19.53 3.04 15.24
N ARG A 230 -20.33 3.48 14.28
CA ARG A 230 -21.04 2.66 13.29
C ARG A 230 -20.60 2.91 11.85
N THR A 231 -19.41 3.43 11.62
CA THR A 231 -18.93 3.64 10.25
C THR A 231 -18.50 2.28 9.68
N GLU A 232 -19.28 1.77 8.73
CA GLU A 232 -18.97 0.56 7.97
C GLU A 232 -17.63 0.72 7.24
N GLN A 233 -16.84 -0.36 7.16
CA GLN A 233 -15.62 -0.38 6.37
C GLN A 233 -15.97 -0.12 4.90
N GLU A 234 -15.27 0.81 4.25
CA GLU A 234 -15.47 1.10 2.83
C GLU A 234 -15.09 -0.12 1.98
N GLU A 235 -16.08 -0.66 1.26
CA GLU A 235 -15.85 -1.70 0.24
C GLU A 235 -15.01 -1.16 -0.92
N THR A 236 -14.08 -1.98 -1.42
CA THR A 236 -13.30 -1.63 -2.62
C THR A 236 -14.21 -1.56 -3.86
N PRO A 237 -13.83 -0.79 -4.90
CA PRO A 237 -14.56 -0.75 -6.16
C PRO A 237 -14.80 -2.15 -6.76
N LEU A 238 -13.81 -3.04 -6.63
CA LEU A 238 -13.91 -4.42 -7.06
C LEU A 238 -14.96 -5.20 -6.24
N GLN A 239 -14.95 -5.06 -4.92
CA GLN A 239 -15.94 -5.70 -4.05
C GLN A 239 -17.36 -5.22 -4.39
N LYS A 240 -17.57 -3.92 -4.60
CA LYS A 240 -18.87 -3.37 -5.05
C LYS A 240 -19.32 -3.96 -6.38
N LYS A 241 -18.42 -4.06 -7.37
CA LYS A 241 -18.70 -4.68 -8.67
C LYS A 241 -19.05 -6.17 -8.52
N LEU A 242 -18.35 -6.90 -7.63
CA LEU A 242 -18.63 -8.32 -7.35
C LEU A 242 -19.97 -8.50 -6.64
N THR A 243 -20.30 -7.68 -5.66
CA THR A 243 -21.61 -7.70 -4.99
C THR A 243 -22.73 -7.45 -6.00
N GLN A 244 -22.56 -6.49 -6.92
CA GLN A 244 -23.52 -6.22 -7.99
C GLN A 244 -23.64 -7.40 -8.97
N LEU A 245 -22.51 -8.02 -9.34
CA LEU A 245 -22.49 -9.22 -10.18
C LEU A 245 -23.23 -10.37 -9.50
N GLY A 246 -22.93 -10.62 -8.21
CA GLY A 246 -23.62 -11.64 -7.41
C GLY A 246 -25.14 -11.44 -7.40
N LYS A 247 -25.61 -10.22 -7.17
CA LYS A 247 -27.05 -9.90 -7.24
C LYS A 247 -27.65 -10.18 -8.62
N THR A 248 -26.95 -9.81 -9.69
CA THR A 248 -27.43 -10.05 -11.06
C THR A 248 -27.51 -11.54 -11.38
N LEU A 249 -26.48 -12.29 -11.00
CA LEU A 249 -26.46 -13.75 -11.15
C LEU A 249 -27.58 -14.41 -10.33
N SER A 250 -27.80 -14.00 -9.07
CA SER A 250 -28.86 -14.54 -8.23
C SER A 250 -30.26 -14.35 -8.84
N TRP A 251 -30.53 -13.17 -9.43
CA TRP A 251 -31.80 -12.96 -10.12
C TRP A 251 -31.96 -13.81 -11.39
N LEU A 252 -30.88 -13.94 -12.17
CA LEU A 252 -30.87 -14.80 -13.36
C LEU A 252 -31.16 -16.26 -12.98
N VAL A 253 -30.45 -16.73 -11.95
CA VAL A 253 -30.60 -18.12 -11.43
C VAL A 253 -32.01 -18.36 -10.90
N LEU A 254 -32.55 -17.44 -10.12
CA LEU A 254 -33.93 -17.55 -9.62
C LEU A 254 -34.91 -17.70 -10.81
N GLY A 255 -34.73 -16.92 -11.88
CA GLY A 255 -35.55 -17.05 -13.08
C GLY A 255 -35.43 -18.42 -13.76
N ILE A 256 -34.20 -18.97 -13.86
CA ILE A 256 -33.95 -20.31 -14.41
C ILE A 256 -34.53 -21.40 -13.50
N CYS A 257 -34.39 -21.29 -12.17
CA CYS A 257 -34.96 -22.24 -11.21
C CYS A 257 -36.51 -22.30 -11.32
N VAL A 258 -37.15 -21.14 -11.38
CA VAL A 258 -38.62 -21.07 -11.55
C VAL A 258 -39.03 -21.65 -12.91
N PHE A 259 -38.27 -21.37 -13.97
CA PHE A 259 -38.54 -21.93 -15.28
C PHE A 259 -38.45 -23.48 -15.27
N ILE A 260 -37.36 -24.03 -14.75
CA ILE A 260 -37.16 -25.49 -14.67
C ILE A 260 -38.22 -26.14 -13.76
N PHE A 261 -38.50 -25.57 -12.59
CA PHE A 261 -39.54 -26.05 -11.70
C PHE A 261 -40.90 -26.16 -12.42
N VAL A 262 -41.31 -25.13 -13.12
CA VAL A 262 -42.58 -25.14 -13.88
C VAL A 262 -42.51 -26.09 -15.08
N PHE A 263 -41.38 -26.10 -15.80
CA PHE A 263 -41.20 -26.98 -16.95
C PHE A 263 -41.26 -28.45 -16.57
N ASP A 264 -40.49 -28.90 -15.59
CA ASP A 264 -40.45 -30.28 -15.14
C ASP A 264 -41.79 -30.70 -14.56
N LEU A 265 -42.47 -29.84 -13.82
CA LEU A 265 -43.82 -30.12 -13.29
C LEU A 265 -44.84 -30.36 -14.40
N ILE A 266 -44.75 -29.59 -15.50
CA ILE A 266 -45.63 -29.76 -16.68
C ILE A 266 -45.27 -31.01 -17.45
N VAL A 267 -43.98 -31.30 -17.66
CA VAL A 267 -43.48 -32.44 -18.42
C VAL A 267 -43.73 -33.76 -17.68
N ALA A 268 -43.48 -33.80 -16.37
CA ALA A 268 -43.77 -34.95 -15.53
C ALA A 268 -45.26 -35.24 -15.40
N GLY A 269 -46.09 -34.20 -15.44
CA GLY A 269 -47.55 -34.33 -15.33
C GLY A 269 -48.03 -34.90 -13.96
N ASP A 270 -47.07 -35.04 -13.05
CA ASP A 270 -47.35 -35.53 -11.68
C ASP A 270 -47.46 -34.35 -10.68
N PHE A 271 -48.71 -34.00 -10.41
CA PHE A 271 -49.04 -32.96 -9.41
C PHE A 271 -49.26 -33.55 -8.00
N SER A 272 -48.81 -34.77 -7.77
CA SER A 272 -48.78 -35.32 -6.40
C SER A 272 -47.73 -34.55 -5.56
N LEU A 273 -47.91 -34.63 -4.24
CA LEU A 273 -46.99 -33.98 -3.32
C LEU A 273 -45.55 -34.49 -3.52
N SER A 274 -45.34 -35.77 -3.78
CA SER A 274 -44.05 -36.38 -4.12
C SER A 274 -43.45 -35.83 -5.40
N GLY A 275 -44.23 -35.74 -6.48
CA GLY A 275 -43.76 -35.19 -7.77
C GLY A 275 -43.38 -33.70 -7.67
N ILE A 276 -44.16 -32.91 -6.95
CA ILE A 276 -43.84 -31.50 -6.67
C ILE A 276 -42.53 -31.38 -5.86
N LEU A 277 -42.32 -32.24 -4.85
CA LEU A 277 -41.11 -32.22 -4.01
C LEU A 277 -39.87 -32.64 -4.82
N GLU A 278 -39.95 -33.69 -5.64
CA GLU A 278 -38.87 -34.11 -6.52
C GLU A 278 -38.45 -32.99 -7.49
N THR A 279 -39.42 -32.36 -8.17
CA THR A 279 -39.18 -31.22 -9.05
C THR A 279 -38.58 -30.02 -8.30
N PHE A 280 -39.03 -29.79 -7.07
CA PHE A 280 -38.44 -28.76 -6.21
C PHE A 280 -36.97 -29.03 -5.89
N MET A 281 -36.61 -30.28 -5.63
CA MET A 281 -35.20 -30.67 -5.38
C MET A 281 -34.30 -30.43 -6.59
N VAL A 282 -34.79 -30.63 -7.81
CA VAL A 282 -34.06 -30.27 -9.04
C VAL A 282 -33.81 -28.77 -9.12
N ALA A 283 -34.85 -27.97 -8.85
CA ALA A 283 -34.71 -26.52 -8.82
C ALA A 283 -33.74 -26.03 -7.73
N VAL A 284 -33.72 -26.70 -6.57
CA VAL A 284 -32.76 -26.45 -5.49
C VAL A 284 -31.33 -26.82 -5.92
N SER A 285 -31.14 -27.96 -6.61
CA SER A 285 -29.84 -28.35 -7.19
C SER A 285 -29.29 -27.26 -8.09
N LEU A 286 -30.17 -26.74 -8.96
CA LEU A 286 -29.80 -25.66 -9.87
C LEU A 286 -29.44 -24.36 -9.13
N ALA A 287 -30.18 -24.04 -8.08
CA ALA A 287 -29.90 -22.85 -7.25
C ALA A 287 -28.52 -22.97 -6.54
N VAL A 288 -28.21 -24.19 -6.03
CA VAL A 288 -26.91 -24.47 -5.40
C VAL A 288 -25.76 -24.38 -6.40
N ALA A 289 -25.90 -24.99 -7.58
CA ALA A 289 -24.92 -24.95 -8.65
C ALA A 289 -24.56 -23.53 -9.12
N ALA A 290 -25.51 -22.62 -9.03
CA ALA A 290 -25.40 -21.32 -9.68
C ALA A 290 -24.77 -20.22 -8.85
N ILE A 291 -24.63 -20.40 -7.54
CA ILE A 291 -24.08 -19.40 -6.64
C ILE A 291 -22.60 -19.66 -6.39
N PRO A 292 -21.68 -18.79 -6.86
CA PRO A 292 -20.25 -18.98 -6.67
C PRO A 292 -19.89 -18.77 -5.20
N GLU A 293 -19.87 -19.83 -4.41
CA GLU A 293 -19.43 -19.80 -3.04
C GLU A 293 -17.98 -19.33 -2.94
N GLY A 294 -17.67 -18.58 -1.93
CA GLY A 294 -16.31 -18.14 -1.68
C GLY A 294 -15.76 -17.04 -2.60
N LEU A 295 -16.49 -16.55 -3.61
CA LEU A 295 -15.98 -15.52 -4.53
C LEU A 295 -15.49 -14.27 -3.79
N ALA A 296 -16.31 -13.70 -2.92
CA ALA A 296 -15.95 -12.53 -2.11
C ALA A 296 -14.81 -12.83 -1.13
N THR A 297 -14.86 -14.02 -0.52
CA THR A 297 -13.84 -14.49 0.43
C THR A 297 -12.49 -14.69 -0.25
N VAL A 298 -12.45 -15.33 -1.42
CA VAL A 298 -11.21 -15.52 -2.20
C VAL A 298 -10.59 -14.17 -2.54
N VAL A 299 -11.39 -13.19 -2.99
CA VAL A 299 -10.88 -11.84 -3.30
C VAL A 299 -10.29 -11.16 -2.06
N THR A 300 -10.98 -11.22 -0.93
CA THR A 300 -10.50 -10.64 0.33
C THR A 300 -9.20 -11.30 0.81
N VAL A 301 -9.09 -12.61 0.75
CA VAL A 301 -7.88 -13.35 1.12
C VAL A 301 -6.72 -13.02 0.17
N VAL A 302 -6.97 -12.95 -1.14
CA VAL A 302 -5.93 -12.60 -2.13
C VAL A 302 -5.43 -11.17 -1.93
N LEU A 303 -6.34 -10.21 -1.69
CA LEU A 303 -5.97 -8.82 -1.34
C LEU A 303 -5.12 -8.78 -0.07
N SER A 304 -5.53 -9.47 0.98
CA SER A 304 -4.82 -9.51 2.26
C SER A 304 -3.40 -10.07 2.14
N ILE A 305 -3.23 -11.19 1.41
CA ILE A 305 -1.91 -11.77 1.12
C ILE A 305 -1.06 -10.80 0.30
N GLY A 306 -1.67 -10.12 -0.68
CA GLY A 306 -0.99 -9.13 -1.51
C GLY A 306 -0.48 -7.95 -0.70
N VAL A 307 -1.31 -7.38 0.16
CA VAL A 307 -0.95 -6.27 1.06
C VAL A 307 0.16 -6.67 2.02
N THR A 308 0.08 -7.87 2.61
CA THR A 308 1.16 -8.40 3.46
C THR A 308 2.51 -8.48 2.71
N ARG A 309 2.49 -8.84 1.43
CA ARG A 309 3.72 -8.86 0.61
C ARG A 309 4.23 -7.46 0.28
N MET A 310 3.34 -6.51 -0.01
CA MET A 310 3.71 -5.11 -0.23
C MET A 310 4.40 -4.53 1.01
N SER A 311 3.82 -4.75 2.19
CA SER A 311 4.38 -4.31 3.47
C SER A 311 5.78 -4.87 3.72
N ARG A 312 6.00 -6.17 3.46
CA ARG A 312 7.34 -6.79 3.56
C ARG A 312 8.37 -6.23 2.57
N ARG A 313 7.92 -5.43 1.60
CA ARG A 313 8.74 -4.73 0.61
C ARG A 313 8.70 -3.22 0.80
N ASN A 314 8.51 -2.77 2.03
CA ASN A 314 8.50 -1.38 2.45
C ASN A 314 7.34 -0.53 1.91
N ALA A 315 6.33 -1.13 1.27
CA ALA A 315 5.13 -0.45 0.82
C ALA A 315 3.95 -0.78 1.75
N VAL A 316 3.73 0.03 2.76
CA VAL A 316 2.68 -0.19 3.77
C VAL A 316 1.38 0.42 3.28
N ILE A 317 0.41 -0.42 2.97
CA ILE A 317 -0.92 -0.02 2.50
C ILE A 317 -1.80 0.34 3.69
N ARG A 318 -2.38 1.52 3.69
CA ARG A 318 -3.32 1.99 4.73
C ARG A 318 -4.78 1.78 4.35
N ARG A 319 -5.10 1.82 3.05
CA ARG A 319 -6.46 1.59 2.52
C ARG A 319 -6.44 0.48 1.49
N LEU A 320 -7.26 -0.54 1.66
CA LEU A 320 -7.32 -1.69 0.73
C LEU A 320 -7.72 -1.28 -0.69
N THR A 321 -8.51 -0.20 -0.82
CA THR A 321 -8.90 0.38 -2.12
C THR A 321 -7.70 0.81 -2.96
N ALA A 322 -6.62 1.24 -2.33
CA ALA A 322 -5.39 1.67 -3.02
C ALA A 322 -4.71 0.54 -3.79
N VAL A 323 -4.84 -0.71 -3.35
CA VAL A 323 -4.20 -1.86 -4.02
C VAL A 323 -4.70 -2.05 -5.45
N GLU A 324 -6.00 -1.91 -5.65
CA GLU A 324 -6.60 -2.00 -6.99
C GLU A 324 -6.18 -0.82 -7.86
N THR A 325 -6.21 0.39 -7.30
CA THR A 325 -5.87 1.62 -7.99
C THR A 325 -4.39 1.67 -8.37
N LEU A 326 -3.48 1.16 -7.50
CA LEU A 326 -2.05 1.01 -7.79
C LEU A 326 -1.79 0.24 -9.08
N GLY A 327 -2.52 -0.87 -9.28
CA GLY A 327 -2.40 -1.66 -10.51
C GLY A 327 -2.84 -0.93 -11.79
N CYS A 328 -3.60 0.15 -11.66
CA CYS A 328 -4.08 1.00 -12.75
C CYS A 328 -3.25 2.28 -12.95
N THR A 329 -2.24 2.54 -12.12
CA THR A 329 -1.45 3.78 -12.15
C THR A 329 -0.89 4.07 -13.54
N GLN A 330 -1.13 5.28 -14.03
CA GLN A 330 -0.69 5.77 -15.33
C GLN A 330 0.34 6.89 -15.20
N VAL A 331 0.25 7.68 -14.11
CA VAL A 331 1.16 8.80 -13.83
C VAL A 331 1.62 8.69 -12.38
N ILE A 332 2.92 8.87 -12.16
CA ILE A 332 3.50 8.98 -10.81
C ILE A 332 4.13 10.36 -10.70
N CYS A 333 3.47 11.26 -9.98
CA CYS A 333 3.98 12.57 -9.60
C CYS A 333 4.83 12.39 -8.33
N SER A 334 6.14 12.60 -8.46
CA SER A 334 7.08 12.43 -7.37
C SER A 334 7.73 13.76 -6.98
N ASP A 335 7.76 14.04 -5.68
CA ASP A 335 8.68 15.04 -5.16
C ASP A 335 10.13 14.57 -5.44
N LYS A 336 11.04 15.51 -5.65
CA LYS A 336 12.44 15.22 -5.90
C LYS A 336 13.15 14.78 -4.62
N THR A 337 13.06 15.64 -3.57
CA THR A 337 13.86 15.53 -2.35
C THR A 337 13.40 14.34 -1.52
N GLY A 338 14.35 13.54 -1.03
CA GLY A 338 14.04 12.39 -0.18
C GLY A 338 13.44 11.18 -0.89
N THR A 339 12.76 11.36 -2.04
CA THR A 339 12.11 10.29 -2.81
C THR A 339 12.96 9.82 -3.98
N LEU A 340 13.32 10.75 -4.90
CA LEU A 340 14.20 10.47 -6.03
C LEU A 340 15.67 10.58 -5.63
N THR A 341 15.96 11.41 -4.63
CA THR A 341 17.28 11.67 -4.07
C THR A 341 17.38 11.15 -2.65
N GLN A 342 18.60 11.14 -2.09
CA GLN A 342 18.88 10.55 -0.77
C GLN A 342 18.53 11.47 0.41
N ASN A 343 18.16 12.73 0.16
CA ASN A 343 18.00 13.79 1.15
C ASN A 343 19.28 13.99 2.00
N LYS A 344 20.43 13.82 1.37
CA LYS A 344 21.75 13.93 2.00
C LYS A 344 22.68 14.66 1.05
N MET A 345 23.03 15.90 1.37
CA MET A 345 24.05 16.61 0.60
C MET A 345 25.38 15.86 0.65
N THR A 346 26.04 15.75 -0.49
CA THR A 346 27.33 15.04 -0.64
C THR A 346 28.25 15.85 -1.56
N VAL A 347 29.51 15.99 -1.19
CA VAL A 347 30.53 16.59 -2.07
C VAL A 347 30.87 15.56 -3.15
N VAL A 348 30.66 15.92 -4.42
CA VAL A 348 30.86 15.02 -5.57
C VAL A 348 31.96 15.50 -6.51
N ASP A 349 32.34 16.78 -6.42
CA ASP A 349 33.41 17.40 -7.22
C ASP A 349 34.15 18.44 -6.38
N HIS A 350 35.44 18.60 -6.60
CA HIS A 350 36.24 19.61 -5.91
C HIS A 350 37.45 20.03 -6.74
N THR A 351 37.99 21.21 -6.45
CA THR A 351 39.25 21.75 -7.05
C THR A 351 40.16 22.25 -5.97
N GLY A 352 41.46 22.24 -6.24
CA GLY A 352 42.51 22.68 -5.30
C GLY A 352 43.14 21.52 -4.50
N ASP A 353 43.88 21.86 -3.43
CA ASP A 353 44.53 20.88 -2.53
C ASP A 353 43.49 20.20 -1.70
N THR A 354 43.24 18.93 -1.93
CA THR A 354 42.17 18.16 -1.29
C THR A 354 42.31 18.10 0.23
N ALA A 355 43.51 17.91 0.76
CA ALA A 355 43.72 17.77 2.19
C ALA A 355 43.48 19.11 2.94
N LEU A 356 44.01 20.19 2.37
CA LEU A 356 43.83 21.53 2.92
C LEU A 356 42.37 21.99 2.77
N LEU A 357 41.74 21.73 1.61
CA LEU A 357 40.33 22.05 1.36
C LEU A 357 39.41 21.33 2.32
N ALA A 358 39.58 20.01 2.48
CA ALA A 358 38.78 19.18 3.39
C ALA A 358 38.92 19.63 4.85
N SER A 359 40.18 19.95 5.28
CA SER A 359 40.42 20.48 6.63
C SER A 359 39.75 21.84 6.85
N ALA A 360 39.91 22.77 5.88
CA ALA A 360 39.33 24.11 5.97
C ALA A 360 37.81 24.06 6.02
N MET A 361 37.18 23.25 5.18
CA MET A 361 35.72 23.09 5.11
C MET A 361 35.16 22.46 6.38
N ALA A 362 35.82 21.43 6.97
CA ALA A 362 35.36 20.79 8.19
C ALA A 362 35.53 21.69 9.42
N LEU A 363 36.66 22.39 9.54
CA LEU A 363 36.96 23.28 10.66
C LEU A 363 36.07 24.55 10.61
N CYS A 364 35.75 25.05 9.41
CA CYS A 364 34.85 26.17 9.22
C CYS A 364 33.37 25.71 9.11
N SER A 365 32.94 24.76 9.95
CA SER A 365 31.59 24.21 10.00
C SER A 365 31.18 23.94 11.45
N ASP A 366 29.88 23.99 11.73
CA ASP A 366 29.33 23.71 13.06
C ASP A 366 28.77 22.29 13.18
N ALA A 367 28.60 21.57 12.07
CA ALA A 367 28.17 20.17 12.07
C ALA A 367 29.15 19.26 12.85
N VAL A 368 28.62 18.27 13.56
CA VAL A 368 29.33 17.36 14.47
C VAL A 368 29.38 15.97 13.87
N LEU A 369 30.58 15.37 13.85
CA LEU A 369 30.79 13.96 13.50
C LEU A 369 30.65 13.12 14.77
N ASN A 370 29.66 12.23 14.80
CA ASN A 370 29.43 11.29 15.89
C ASN A 370 30.37 10.08 15.81
N PRO A 371 30.57 9.32 16.93
CA PRO A 371 31.44 8.15 16.96
C PRO A 371 30.99 6.99 16.05
N ASP A 372 29.70 6.93 15.70
CA ASP A 372 29.11 5.96 14.78
C ASP A 372 29.33 6.31 13.29
N GLY A 373 30.00 7.44 13.01
CA GLY A 373 30.25 7.93 11.66
C GLY A 373 29.10 8.77 11.07
N SER A 374 28.01 8.98 11.80
CA SER A 374 26.95 9.89 11.40
C SER A 374 27.35 11.35 11.63
N VAL A 375 26.87 12.27 10.78
CA VAL A 375 27.10 13.71 10.93
C VAL A 375 25.78 14.40 11.24
N GLN A 376 25.78 15.16 12.33
CA GLN A 376 24.62 15.96 12.77
C GLN A 376 24.89 17.45 12.53
N GLY A 377 23.96 18.14 11.90
CA GLY A 377 24.08 19.58 11.62
C GLY A 377 23.31 19.98 10.35
N GLU A 378 23.53 21.20 9.91
CA GLU A 378 22.93 21.71 8.66
C GLU A 378 23.44 20.85 7.47
N PRO A 379 22.57 20.44 6.52
CA PRO A 379 22.94 19.47 5.46
C PRO A 379 24.18 19.84 4.63
N THR A 380 24.38 21.14 4.35
CA THR A 380 25.57 21.62 3.62
C THR A 380 26.84 21.42 4.43
N GLU A 381 26.80 21.75 5.73
CA GLU A 381 27.94 21.58 6.61
C GLU A 381 28.23 20.11 6.92
N ALA A 382 27.17 19.31 7.07
CA ALA A 382 27.28 17.88 7.25
C ALA A 382 28.00 17.23 6.05
N ALA A 383 27.73 17.69 4.82
CA ALA A 383 28.43 17.23 3.62
C ALA A 383 29.93 17.54 3.66
N LEU A 384 30.30 18.75 4.13
CA LEU A 384 31.69 19.17 4.21
C LEU A 384 32.48 18.38 5.29
N VAL A 385 31.84 18.12 6.43
CA VAL A 385 32.42 17.30 7.51
C VAL A 385 32.56 15.84 7.08
N SER A 386 31.57 15.30 6.35
CA SER A 386 31.64 13.95 5.77
C SER A 386 32.77 13.83 4.74
N PHE A 387 32.92 14.84 3.86
CA PHE A 387 33.99 14.91 2.87
C PHE A 387 35.37 14.86 3.53
N ALA A 388 35.58 15.56 4.62
CA ALA A 388 36.83 15.51 5.38
C ALA A 388 37.07 14.13 6.00
N ALA A 389 36.03 13.51 6.59
CA ALA A 389 36.12 12.17 7.17
C ALA A 389 36.46 11.11 6.12
N GLU A 390 35.90 11.18 4.90
CA GLU A 390 36.20 10.30 3.77
C GLU A 390 37.68 10.40 3.35
N HIS A 391 38.30 11.58 3.51
CA HIS A 391 39.71 11.81 3.23
C HIS A 391 40.61 11.57 4.46
N GLN A 392 40.16 10.82 5.45
CA GLN A 392 40.89 10.45 6.68
C GLN A 392 41.26 11.68 7.56
N LEU A 393 40.44 12.74 7.49
CA LEU A 393 40.59 13.96 8.26
C LEU A 393 39.32 14.21 9.14
N PRO A 394 39.03 13.32 10.12
CA PRO A 394 37.84 13.47 10.92
C PRO A 394 37.86 14.73 11.77
N LYS A 395 36.77 15.50 11.75
CA LYS A 395 36.66 16.79 12.41
C LYS A 395 37.08 16.79 13.88
N PRO A 396 36.70 15.81 14.73
CA PRO A 396 37.16 15.77 16.13
C PRO A 396 38.69 15.75 16.31
N GLN A 397 39.39 15.07 15.40
CA GLN A 397 40.85 15.06 15.42
C GLN A 397 41.43 16.43 14.96
N LEU A 398 40.87 16.99 13.89
CA LEU A 398 41.25 18.31 13.40
C LEU A 398 41.05 19.40 14.45
N GLU A 399 39.97 19.35 15.24
CA GLU A 399 39.70 20.30 16.32
C GLU A 399 40.64 20.14 17.53
N GLN A 400 41.09 18.92 17.82
CA GLN A 400 42.15 18.68 18.84
C GLN A 400 43.49 19.26 18.40
N GLU A 401 43.87 19.09 17.11
CA GLU A 401 45.11 19.60 16.57
C GLU A 401 45.07 21.10 16.32
N ARG A 402 43.91 21.63 16.00
CA ARG A 402 43.63 23.02 15.57
C ARG A 402 42.37 23.57 16.25
N PRO A 403 42.40 23.83 17.57
CA PRO A 403 41.24 24.30 18.30
C PRO A 403 40.78 25.64 17.77
N ARG A 404 39.43 25.80 17.67
CA ARG A 404 38.78 27.07 17.33
C ARG A 404 38.94 28.06 18.46
N ILE A 405 39.41 29.23 18.16
CA ILE A 405 39.66 30.36 19.14
C ILE A 405 38.86 31.61 18.83
N GLY A 406 38.18 31.68 17.70
CA GLY A 406 37.32 32.80 17.30
C GLY A 406 36.55 32.47 16.05
N GLU A 407 35.56 33.30 15.76
CA GLU A 407 34.69 33.13 14.58
C GLU A 407 33.99 34.43 14.17
N ALA A 408 33.65 34.50 12.88
CA ALA A 408 32.60 35.34 12.33
C ALA A 408 31.52 34.40 11.76
N PRO A 409 30.35 34.29 12.40
CA PRO A 409 29.28 33.34 12.02
C PRO A 409 28.77 33.61 10.60
N PHE A 410 28.09 32.60 10.02
CA PHE A 410 27.47 32.75 8.72
C PHE A 410 26.43 33.89 8.71
N ASP A 411 26.52 34.70 7.67
CA ASP A 411 25.55 35.74 7.40
C ASP A 411 25.09 35.73 5.96
N SER A 412 23.79 35.76 5.75
CA SER A 412 23.15 35.63 4.43
C SER A 412 23.42 36.83 3.51
N GLY A 413 23.72 38.00 4.04
CA GLY A 413 24.09 39.19 3.25
C GLY A 413 25.52 39.10 2.75
N ARG A 414 26.45 38.62 3.56
CA ARG A 414 27.86 38.38 3.20
C ARG A 414 28.04 37.06 2.44
N LYS A 415 27.16 36.09 2.66
CA LYS A 415 27.20 34.74 2.09
C LYS A 415 28.47 33.97 2.44
N MET A 416 29.03 34.17 3.60
CA MET A 416 30.25 33.53 4.08
C MET A 416 30.31 33.43 5.59
N MET A 417 31.23 32.59 6.07
CA MET A 417 31.56 32.33 7.46
C MET A 417 33.09 32.22 7.59
N SER A 418 33.64 32.67 8.71
CA SER A 418 35.06 32.55 9.04
C SER A 418 35.27 31.96 10.42
N THR A 419 36.27 31.08 10.57
CA THR A 419 36.68 30.55 11.87
C THR A 419 38.19 30.72 12.03
N ILE A 420 38.63 30.97 13.26
CA ILE A 420 40.04 31.18 13.60
C ILE A 420 40.51 30.00 14.44
N HIS A 421 41.66 29.46 14.10
CA HIS A 421 42.20 28.25 14.71
C HIS A 421 43.64 28.42 15.13
N ARG A 422 44.01 27.81 16.26
CA ARG A 422 45.37 27.74 16.71
C ARG A 422 46.00 26.50 16.14
N THR A 423 47.15 26.62 15.44
CA THR A 423 47.90 25.53 14.87
C THR A 423 49.31 25.48 15.48
N PRO A 424 50.07 24.39 15.34
CA PRO A 424 51.48 24.32 15.78
C PRO A 424 52.37 25.40 15.07
N GLN A 425 51.98 25.89 13.91
CA GLN A 425 52.72 26.85 13.11
C GLN A 425 52.24 28.32 13.36
N GLY A 426 51.24 28.57 14.21
CA GLY A 426 50.69 29.87 14.49
C GLY A 426 49.17 29.85 14.41
N VAL A 427 48.58 31.06 14.17
CA VAL A 427 47.12 31.19 14.02
C VAL A 427 46.73 31.23 12.54
N VAL A 428 45.71 30.46 12.19
CA VAL A 428 45.15 30.43 10.84
C VAL A 428 43.65 30.67 10.89
N GLN A 429 43.14 31.44 9.97
CA GLN A 429 41.73 31.61 9.70
C GLN A 429 41.35 30.78 8.48
N TYR A 430 40.17 30.11 8.57
CA TYR A 430 39.51 29.51 7.41
C TYR A 430 38.20 30.27 7.16
N THR A 431 37.92 30.47 5.86
CA THR A 431 36.69 31.15 5.41
C THR A 431 36.05 30.29 4.35
N LYS A 432 34.74 29.99 4.52
CA LYS A 432 33.94 29.35 3.50
C LYS A 432 32.80 30.25 3.07
N GLY A 433 32.37 30.15 1.82
CA GLY A 433 31.21 30.93 1.34
C GLY A 433 30.93 30.77 -0.15
N ALA A 434 30.07 31.66 -0.64
CA ALA A 434 29.77 31.73 -2.08
C ALA A 434 31.03 32.04 -2.89
N PRO A 435 31.30 31.30 -3.98
CA PRO A 435 32.55 31.41 -4.74
C PRO A 435 32.87 32.82 -5.21
N ASP A 436 31.88 33.57 -5.70
CA ASP A 436 31.98 34.95 -6.14
C ASP A 436 32.41 35.90 -5.00
N GLN A 437 31.80 35.72 -3.83
CA GLN A 437 32.06 36.56 -2.65
C GLN A 437 33.43 36.30 -2.04
N VAL A 438 33.79 35.01 -1.88
CA VAL A 438 35.08 34.61 -1.32
C VAL A 438 36.20 35.04 -2.28
N LEU A 439 36.07 34.72 -3.58
CA LEU A 439 37.08 35.05 -4.58
C LEU A 439 37.32 36.57 -4.72
N ALA A 440 36.27 37.40 -4.53
CA ALA A 440 36.39 38.85 -4.55
C ALA A 440 37.29 39.42 -3.41
N ARG A 441 37.42 38.67 -2.31
CA ARG A 441 38.22 39.00 -1.13
C ARG A 441 39.61 38.35 -1.12
N CYS A 442 39.92 37.50 -2.14
CA CYS A 442 41.19 36.84 -2.25
C CYS A 442 42.23 37.71 -3.02
N THR A 443 43.43 37.76 -2.46
CA THR A 443 44.61 38.35 -3.07
C THR A 443 45.61 37.31 -3.54
N HIS A 444 45.55 36.09 -2.97
CA HIS A 444 46.42 34.97 -3.28
C HIS A 444 45.60 33.71 -3.54
N TYR A 445 46.20 32.70 -4.11
CA TYR A 445 45.67 31.36 -4.24
C TYR A 445 46.73 30.32 -3.83
N TRP A 446 46.24 29.15 -3.31
CA TRP A 446 47.10 28.08 -2.83
C TRP A 446 47.38 27.09 -3.95
N GLU A 447 48.64 26.85 -4.27
CA GLU A 447 49.07 25.87 -5.26
C GLU A 447 50.47 25.34 -4.93
N GLY A 448 50.66 23.99 -5.03
CA GLY A 448 51.96 23.37 -4.82
C GLY A 448 52.57 23.59 -3.41
N GLY A 449 51.73 23.80 -2.36
CA GLY A 449 52.20 24.07 -1.02
C GLY A 449 52.57 25.50 -0.69
N GLN A 450 52.28 26.46 -1.59
CA GLN A 450 52.60 27.87 -1.47
C GLN A 450 51.41 28.78 -1.82
N ALA A 451 51.41 29.95 -1.19
CA ALA A 451 50.49 31.04 -1.56
C ALA A 451 51.10 31.88 -2.67
N LEU A 452 50.47 31.86 -3.83
CA LEU A 452 50.86 32.63 -5.02
C LEU A 452 49.92 33.79 -5.23
N PRO A 453 50.38 34.93 -5.79
CA PRO A 453 49.52 36.08 -6.10
C PRO A 453 48.42 35.69 -7.08
N LEU A 454 47.17 36.06 -6.79
CA LEU A 454 46.01 35.79 -7.62
C LEU A 454 45.99 36.68 -8.85
N THR A 455 46.36 36.12 -10.01
CA THR A 455 46.32 36.81 -11.30
C THR A 455 44.90 36.81 -11.90
N ASP A 456 44.62 37.73 -12.81
CA ASP A 456 43.34 37.79 -13.54
C ASP A 456 43.06 36.50 -14.36
N ASP A 457 44.12 35.88 -14.89
CA ASP A 457 43.98 34.62 -15.63
C ASP A 457 43.53 33.49 -14.69
N ARG A 458 44.19 33.36 -13.52
CA ARG A 458 43.81 32.35 -12.51
C ARG A 458 42.42 32.59 -11.97
N ARG A 459 42.04 33.85 -11.76
CA ARG A 459 40.67 34.21 -11.38
C ARG A 459 39.64 33.77 -12.40
N ARG A 460 39.94 33.92 -13.71
CA ARG A 460 39.06 33.43 -14.80
C ARG A 460 38.94 31.91 -14.81
N GLU A 461 40.05 31.19 -14.59
CA GLU A 461 40.04 29.72 -14.51
C GLU A 461 39.15 29.23 -13.31
N ILE A 462 39.30 29.82 -12.13
CA ILE A 462 38.48 29.48 -10.95
C ILE A 462 37.01 29.75 -11.22
N LEU A 463 36.68 30.87 -11.86
CA LEU A 463 35.29 31.17 -12.25
C LEU A 463 34.75 30.19 -13.30
N ALA A 464 35.61 29.75 -14.25
CA ALA A 464 35.24 28.74 -15.24
C ALA A 464 34.93 27.38 -14.56
N ASP A 465 35.76 26.98 -13.58
CA ASP A 465 35.47 25.78 -12.77
C ASP A 465 34.17 25.89 -11.97
N ASN A 466 33.95 27.08 -11.36
CA ASN A 466 32.65 27.32 -10.68
C ASN A 466 31.47 27.21 -11.66
N HIS A 467 31.59 27.79 -12.87
CA HIS A 467 30.54 27.65 -13.87
C HIS A 467 30.35 26.21 -14.37
N ARG A 468 31.46 25.46 -14.54
CA ARG A 468 31.40 24.03 -14.89
C ARG A 468 30.63 23.21 -13.86
N MET A 469 30.93 23.40 -12.58
CA MET A 469 30.24 22.74 -11.47
C MET A 469 28.77 23.19 -11.39
N ALA A 470 28.49 24.47 -11.49
CA ALA A 470 27.13 25.01 -11.49
C ALA A 470 26.29 24.50 -12.66
N ALA A 471 26.89 24.34 -13.85
CA ALA A 471 26.21 23.74 -15.02
C ALA A 471 25.82 22.27 -14.81
N GLN A 472 26.48 21.59 -13.89
CA GLN A 472 26.12 20.24 -13.43
C GLN A 472 25.10 20.23 -12.26
N ALA A 473 24.50 21.40 -11.97
CA ALA A 473 23.56 21.61 -10.87
C ALA A 473 24.17 21.36 -9.48
N LEU A 474 25.49 21.51 -9.34
CA LEU A 474 26.14 21.41 -8.05
C LEU A 474 25.99 22.73 -7.26
N ARG A 475 25.75 22.61 -5.97
CA ARG A 475 25.89 23.72 -5.02
C ARG A 475 27.37 23.92 -4.75
N VAL A 476 27.95 25.03 -5.20
CA VAL A 476 29.37 25.28 -5.06
C VAL A 476 29.67 26.18 -3.89
N LEU A 477 30.65 25.78 -3.04
CA LEU A 477 31.26 26.61 -2.02
C LEU A 477 32.75 26.74 -2.25
N ALA A 478 33.27 27.91 -1.93
CA ALA A 478 34.70 28.19 -1.91
C ALA A 478 35.25 28.13 -0.52
N ALA A 479 36.50 27.67 -0.39
CA ALA A 479 37.30 27.84 0.83
C ALA A 479 38.49 28.76 0.58
N ALA A 480 38.86 29.52 1.59
CA ALA A 480 40.03 30.36 1.65
C ALA A 480 40.66 30.31 3.03
N SER A 481 41.94 30.69 3.14
CA SER A 481 42.64 30.82 4.40
C SER A 481 43.34 32.16 4.54
N ARG A 482 43.64 32.58 5.76
CA ARG A 482 44.50 33.69 6.07
C ARG A 482 45.36 33.36 7.28
N PRO A 483 46.71 33.37 7.16
CA PRO A 483 47.59 33.24 8.34
C PRO A 483 47.62 34.52 9.14
N TRP A 484 47.76 34.41 10.44
CA TRP A 484 47.90 35.52 11.40
C TRP A 484 49.25 35.34 12.14
N PRO A 485 50.34 35.87 11.60
CA PRO A 485 51.71 35.68 12.18
C PRO A 485 51.84 36.22 13.58
N ASP A 486 51.19 37.34 13.88
CA ASP A 486 51.27 38.07 15.15
C ASP A 486 50.34 37.52 16.22
N GLY A 487 49.65 36.39 15.95
CA GLY A 487 48.65 35.79 16.85
C GLY A 487 47.23 36.12 16.46
N ALA A 488 46.27 35.77 17.33
CA ALA A 488 44.85 36.01 17.02
C ALA A 488 44.55 37.50 16.91
N PRO A 489 43.80 37.96 15.85
CA PRO A 489 43.45 39.36 15.70
C PRO A 489 42.56 39.81 16.86
N GLU A 490 42.83 41.04 17.37
CA GLU A 490 41.99 41.65 18.44
C GLU A 490 40.60 41.99 17.84
N ASP A 491 40.53 42.51 16.61
CA ASP A 491 39.27 42.73 15.90
C ASP A 491 38.85 41.50 15.13
N GLN A 492 37.85 40.79 15.63
CA GLN A 492 37.23 39.62 14.98
C GLN A 492 35.98 39.99 14.18
N SER A 493 35.79 41.28 13.87
CA SER A 493 34.69 41.68 13.01
C SER A 493 34.82 41.06 11.61
N PRO A 494 33.69 40.69 10.96
CA PRO A 494 33.70 40.21 9.58
C PRO A 494 34.43 41.13 8.59
N ALA A 495 34.33 42.45 8.77
CA ALA A 495 34.98 43.44 7.95
C ALA A 495 36.53 43.37 7.98
N HIS A 496 37.10 42.94 9.09
CA HIS A 496 38.55 42.78 9.27
C HIS A 496 39.01 41.36 8.84
N LEU A 497 38.26 40.34 9.22
CA LEU A 497 38.63 38.93 8.93
C LEU A 497 38.52 38.59 7.47
N GLU A 498 37.49 39.06 6.80
CA GLU A 498 37.14 38.62 5.45
C GLU A 498 37.81 39.45 4.33
N GLN A 499 39.09 39.72 4.50
CA GLN A 499 39.94 40.43 3.52
C GLN A 499 41.31 39.78 3.36
N GLU A 500 41.98 40.04 2.29
CA GLU A 500 43.33 39.51 1.96
C GLU A 500 43.45 37.99 2.07
N LEU A 501 42.43 37.33 1.64
CA LEU A 501 42.34 35.88 1.73
C LEU A 501 43.20 35.18 0.66
N CYS A 502 43.63 33.96 0.99
CA CYS A 502 44.29 33.05 0.04
C CYS A 502 43.30 31.95 -0.34
N PHE A 503 42.85 31.92 -1.59
CA PHE A 503 41.91 30.95 -2.12
C PHE A 503 42.50 29.53 -2.10
N ILE A 504 41.75 28.54 -1.54
CA ILE A 504 42.16 27.14 -1.43
C ILE A 504 41.58 26.31 -2.54
N GLY A 505 40.26 26.38 -2.74
CA GLY A 505 39.57 25.56 -3.72
C GLY A 505 38.06 25.70 -3.66
N LEU A 506 37.39 24.91 -4.50
CA LEU A 506 35.93 24.80 -4.58
C LEU A 506 35.48 23.41 -4.19
N THR A 507 34.33 23.30 -3.55
CA THR A 507 33.58 22.04 -3.34
C THR A 507 32.25 22.15 -4.06
N GLY A 508 31.92 21.19 -4.91
CA GLY A 508 30.65 21.02 -5.57
C GLY A 508 29.81 19.91 -4.91
N MET A 509 28.65 20.25 -4.42
CA MET A 509 27.78 19.35 -3.66
C MET A 509 26.43 19.18 -4.35
N ILE A 510 25.86 18.01 -4.20
CA ILE A 510 24.49 17.70 -4.66
C ILE A 510 23.85 16.72 -3.68
N ASP A 511 22.54 16.71 -3.63
CA ASP A 511 21.77 15.59 -3.07
C ASP A 511 21.69 14.50 -4.13
N PRO A 512 22.46 13.39 -4.01
CA PRO A 512 22.60 12.42 -5.07
C PRO A 512 21.31 11.62 -5.29
N VAL A 513 21.10 11.29 -6.55
CA VAL A 513 20.00 10.38 -6.95
C VAL A 513 20.22 9.02 -6.32
N ARG A 514 19.13 8.40 -5.81
CA ARG A 514 19.18 7.02 -5.31
C ARG A 514 19.51 6.06 -6.46
N PRO A 515 20.44 5.10 -6.29
CA PRO A 515 20.85 4.19 -7.37
C PRO A 515 19.71 3.37 -7.97
N GLN A 516 18.68 3.05 -7.17
CA GLN A 516 17.54 2.25 -7.57
C GLN A 516 16.53 3.01 -8.44
N VAL A 517 16.56 4.34 -8.44
CA VAL A 517 15.53 5.17 -9.10
C VAL A 517 15.63 5.11 -10.61
N LYS A 518 16.84 5.18 -11.19
CA LYS A 518 17.02 5.14 -12.63
C LYS A 518 16.49 3.85 -13.28
N PRO A 519 16.80 2.64 -12.78
CA PRO A 519 16.16 1.41 -13.25
C PRO A 519 14.64 1.41 -13.08
N ALA A 520 14.12 1.94 -11.97
CA ALA A 520 12.69 2.02 -11.71
C ALA A 520 11.96 2.96 -12.70
N ILE A 521 12.56 4.09 -13.06
CA ILE A 521 12.02 5.00 -14.08
C ILE A 521 11.96 4.30 -15.45
N GLU A 522 12.97 3.53 -15.81
CA GLU A 522 12.97 2.76 -17.05
C GLU A 522 11.88 1.66 -17.02
N GLU A 523 11.70 1.00 -15.89
CA GLU A 523 10.61 0.03 -15.72
C GLU A 523 9.23 0.70 -15.83
N CYS A 524 9.04 1.91 -15.26
CA CYS A 524 7.82 2.69 -15.45
C CYS A 524 7.52 2.93 -16.94
N ARG A 525 8.52 3.33 -17.72
CA ARG A 525 8.34 3.58 -19.16
C ARG A 525 7.94 2.34 -19.92
N GLN A 526 8.60 1.22 -19.65
CA GLN A 526 8.25 -0.08 -20.24
C GLN A 526 6.84 -0.52 -19.87
N ALA A 527 6.40 -0.15 -18.68
CA ALA A 527 5.06 -0.42 -18.17
C ALA A 527 3.99 0.57 -18.66
N GLY A 528 4.36 1.56 -19.49
CA GLY A 528 3.46 2.62 -19.94
C GLY A 528 3.05 3.61 -18.84
N ILE A 529 3.84 3.72 -17.78
CA ILE A 529 3.63 4.66 -16.67
C ILE A 529 4.51 5.87 -16.88
N ARG A 530 3.94 7.05 -16.73
CA ARG A 530 4.66 8.31 -16.88
C ARG A 530 5.17 8.82 -15.53
N PRO A 531 6.50 8.86 -15.31
CA PRO A 531 7.05 9.54 -14.16
C PRO A 531 7.06 11.06 -14.41
N VAL A 532 6.66 11.83 -13.42
CA VAL A 532 6.62 13.29 -13.39
C VAL A 532 7.35 13.76 -12.14
N MET A 533 8.33 14.64 -12.32
CA MET A 533 9.08 15.23 -11.20
C MET A 533 8.52 16.60 -10.85
N ILE A 534 8.24 16.80 -9.57
CA ILE A 534 7.73 18.07 -9.03
C ILE A 534 8.70 18.52 -7.93
N THR A 535 9.18 19.77 -7.99
CA THR A 535 10.18 20.26 -7.03
C THR A 535 10.13 21.76 -6.82
N GLY A 536 10.49 22.19 -5.60
CA GLY A 536 10.76 23.61 -5.31
C GLY A 536 12.09 24.13 -5.84
N ASP A 537 12.97 23.26 -6.37
CA ASP A 537 14.29 23.63 -6.87
C ASP A 537 14.24 24.51 -8.12
N HIS A 538 15.41 25.12 -8.43
CA HIS A 538 15.61 25.86 -9.68
C HIS A 538 15.43 24.95 -10.89
N GLN A 539 14.93 25.52 -11.99
CA GLN A 539 14.63 24.77 -13.22
C GLN A 539 15.86 24.05 -13.76
N ASP A 540 17.02 24.66 -13.77
CA ASP A 540 18.26 24.07 -14.32
C ASP A 540 18.68 22.83 -13.51
N THR A 541 18.58 22.89 -12.17
CA THR A 541 18.83 21.74 -11.28
C THR A 541 17.84 20.63 -11.54
N ALA A 542 16.56 20.95 -11.64
CA ALA A 542 15.50 20.00 -11.90
C ALA A 542 15.69 19.30 -13.27
N VAL A 543 16.01 20.06 -14.30
CA VAL A 543 16.29 19.55 -15.65
C VAL A 543 17.51 18.63 -15.68
N ALA A 544 18.61 19.02 -14.99
CA ALA A 544 19.82 18.21 -14.91
C ALA A 544 19.56 16.83 -14.27
N ILE A 545 18.88 16.81 -13.11
CA ILE A 545 18.52 15.57 -12.40
C ILE A 545 17.54 14.74 -13.23
N ALA A 546 16.53 15.36 -13.82
CA ALA A 546 15.53 14.66 -14.62
C ALA A 546 16.13 14.04 -15.90
N ARG A 547 17.13 14.68 -16.51
CA ARG A 547 17.92 14.09 -17.63
C ARG A 547 18.73 12.89 -17.17
N GLN A 548 19.43 13.00 -16.04
CA GLN A 548 20.20 11.89 -15.46
C GLN A 548 19.33 10.66 -15.20
N LEU A 549 18.11 10.88 -14.71
CA LEU A 549 17.10 9.85 -14.46
C LEU A 549 16.40 9.38 -15.74
N GLY A 550 16.48 10.14 -16.83
CA GLY A 550 15.75 9.87 -18.05
C GLY A 550 14.26 10.26 -17.99
N ILE A 551 13.83 11.11 -17.06
CA ILE A 551 12.42 11.58 -16.96
C ILE A 551 12.06 12.48 -18.13
N LEU A 552 12.97 13.31 -18.59
CA LEU A 552 12.79 14.15 -19.78
C LEU A 552 13.92 13.94 -20.81
N SER A 553 13.60 14.20 -22.07
CA SER A 553 14.55 14.17 -23.18
C SER A 553 14.90 15.58 -23.66
N ASP A 554 13.97 16.53 -23.57
CA ASP A 554 14.09 17.90 -24.01
C ASP A 554 13.75 18.89 -22.87
N PRO A 555 14.54 19.99 -22.69
CA PRO A 555 14.26 20.99 -21.66
C PRO A 555 12.89 21.66 -21.78
N SER A 556 12.28 21.70 -22.96
CA SER A 556 10.92 22.22 -23.16
C SER A 556 9.84 21.42 -22.42
N GLN A 557 10.17 20.22 -21.96
CA GLN A 557 9.28 19.42 -21.10
C GLN A 557 9.29 19.85 -19.63
N ALA A 558 10.06 20.91 -19.30
CA ALA A 558 10.10 21.50 -17.96
C ALA A 558 9.37 22.85 -17.95
N ILE A 559 8.57 23.07 -16.89
CA ILE A 559 7.84 24.32 -16.67
C ILE A 559 8.08 24.82 -15.25
N THR A 560 8.13 26.14 -15.05
CA THR A 560 8.25 26.76 -13.72
C THR A 560 6.88 27.07 -13.11
N GLY A 561 6.82 27.22 -11.78
CA GLY A 561 5.61 27.64 -11.07
C GLY A 561 5.06 28.96 -11.60
N ALA A 562 5.89 29.98 -11.85
CA ALA A 562 5.46 31.24 -12.41
C ALA A 562 4.83 31.11 -13.81
N ALA A 563 5.36 30.23 -14.66
CA ALA A 563 4.75 29.94 -15.97
C ALA A 563 3.45 29.11 -15.82
N LEU A 564 3.37 28.29 -14.79
CA LEU A 564 2.15 27.52 -14.45
C LEU A 564 1.03 28.45 -13.97
N ASP A 565 1.34 29.52 -13.22
CA ASP A 565 0.37 30.52 -12.76
C ASP A 565 -0.27 31.29 -13.92
N ALA A 566 0.46 31.44 -15.02
CA ALA A 566 -0.06 32.09 -16.23
C ALA A 566 -1.03 31.23 -17.04
N LEU A 567 -1.14 29.92 -16.74
CA LEU A 567 -2.06 28.99 -17.40
C LEU A 567 -3.36 28.85 -16.62
N SER A 568 -4.48 28.88 -17.31
CA SER A 568 -5.76 28.46 -16.72
C SER A 568 -5.78 26.94 -16.42
N ASP A 569 -6.69 26.49 -15.59
CA ASP A 569 -6.82 25.05 -15.27
C ASP A 569 -7.21 24.21 -16.50
N GLU A 570 -7.98 24.78 -17.41
CA GLU A 570 -8.36 24.18 -18.69
C GLU A 570 -7.13 24.04 -19.61
N GLU A 571 -6.33 25.08 -19.75
CA GLU A 571 -5.11 25.07 -20.56
C GLU A 571 -4.07 24.11 -19.98
N LEU A 572 -3.91 24.10 -18.66
CA LEU A 572 -3.07 23.13 -17.98
C LEU A 572 -3.54 21.71 -18.26
N THR A 573 -4.83 21.43 -18.13
CA THR A 573 -5.39 20.09 -18.38
C THR A 573 -5.16 19.64 -19.83
N GLN A 574 -5.26 20.54 -20.81
CA GLN A 574 -5.01 20.21 -22.22
C GLN A 574 -3.54 19.94 -22.51
N ASN A 575 -2.63 20.60 -21.81
CA ASN A 575 -1.17 20.57 -22.10
C ASN A 575 -0.36 19.77 -21.05
N VAL A 576 -0.98 19.20 -20.03
CA VAL A 576 -0.26 18.54 -18.93
C VAL A 576 0.66 17.41 -19.39
N ASP A 577 0.36 16.73 -20.49
CA ASP A 577 1.18 15.68 -21.11
C ASP A 577 2.43 16.20 -21.81
N ARG A 578 2.56 17.49 -22.05
CA ARG A 578 3.80 18.08 -22.58
C ARG A 578 4.90 18.17 -21.53
N TYR A 579 4.51 18.30 -20.27
CA TYR A 579 5.44 18.54 -19.16
C TYR A 579 5.71 17.26 -18.37
N SER A 580 6.98 17.02 -18.06
CA SER A 580 7.43 15.93 -17.19
C SER A 580 8.17 16.44 -15.95
N VAL A 581 8.51 17.74 -15.92
CA VAL A 581 9.22 18.39 -14.82
C VAL A 581 8.55 19.72 -14.48
N TYR A 582 8.22 19.89 -13.20
CA TYR A 582 7.68 21.13 -12.64
C TYR A 582 8.64 21.65 -11.59
N ALA A 583 9.24 22.83 -11.86
CA ALA A 583 10.28 23.46 -11.03
C ALA A 583 9.78 24.72 -10.33
N ARG A 584 10.34 25.08 -9.17
CA ARG A 584 9.93 26.23 -8.34
C ARG A 584 8.42 26.26 -8.08
N VAL A 585 7.85 25.11 -7.78
CA VAL A 585 6.41 24.97 -7.50
C VAL A 585 6.11 25.20 -6.03
N GLN A 586 4.93 25.75 -5.77
CA GLN A 586 4.34 25.92 -4.45
C GLN A 586 3.31 24.80 -4.19
N PRO A 587 2.82 24.60 -2.96
CA PRO A 587 1.85 23.56 -2.62
C PRO A 587 0.59 23.57 -3.49
N GLU A 588 0.07 24.76 -3.81
CA GLU A 588 -1.13 24.92 -4.63
C GLU A 588 -0.92 24.40 -6.05
N HIS A 589 0.30 24.60 -6.60
CA HIS A 589 0.66 24.07 -7.91
C HIS A 589 0.64 22.54 -7.94
N LYS A 590 1.09 21.87 -6.86
CA LYS A 590 1.05 20.40 -6.75
C LYS A 590 -0.38 19.88 -6.88
N VAL A 591 -1.34 20.52 -6.21
CA VAL A 591 -2.78 20.17 -6.31
C VAL A 591 -3.30 20.39 -7.73
N ARG A 592 -2.95 21.51 -8.38
CA ARG A 592 -3.37 21.81 -9.77
C ARG A 592 -2.84 20.79 -10.77
N ILE A 593 -1.56 20.38 -10.64
CA ILE A 593 -0.93 19.40 -11.52
C ILE A 593 -1.62 18.03 -11.39
N VAL A 594 -1.81 17.56 -10.16
CA VAL A 594 -2.51 16.29 -9.88
C VAL A 594 -3.94 16.32 -10.42
N SER A 595 -4.67 17.43 -10.17
CA SER A 595 -6.04 17.60 -10.63
C SER A 595 -6.13 17.62 -12.17
N ALA A 596 -5.16 18.25 -12.86
CA ALA A 596 -5.10 18.28 -14.32
C ALA A 596 -4.94 16.87 -14.92
N TRP A 597 -4.04 16.04 -14.37
CA TRP A 597 -3.89 14.64 -14.79
C TRP A 597 -5.16 13.83 -14.56
N ARG A 598 -5.81 13.99 -13.40
CA ARG A 598 -7.06 13.30 -13.06
C ARG A 598 -8.22 13.73 -13.96
N ARG A 599 -8.37 15.03 -14.24
CA ARG A 599 -9.38 15.54 -15.19
C ARG A 599 -9.20 14.98 -16.61
N ARG A 600 -7.97 14.66 -16.98
CA ARG A 600 -7.64 13.98 -18.24
C ARG A 600 -7.97 12.47 -18.22
N GLY A 601 -8.39 11.96 -17.08
CA GLY A 601 -8.79 10.57 -16.87
C GLY A 601 -7.61 9.63 -16.56
N ALA A 602 -6.42 10.16 -16.25
CA ALA A 602 -5.26 9.38 -15.86
C ALA A 602 -5.32 9.04 -14.36
N VAL A 603 -5.10 7.78 -14.02
CA VAL A 603 -4.92 7.35 -12.62
C VAL A 603 -3.57 7.85 -12.13
N THR A 604 -3.61 8.77 -11.17
CA THR A 604 -2.45 9.56 -10.75
C THR A 604 -2.06 9.24 -9.31
N ALA A 605 -0.80 8.87 -9.11
CA ALA A 605 -0.16 8.77 -7.81
C ALA A 605 0.61 10.06 -7.49
N MET A 606 0.62 10.50 -6.22
CA MET A 606 1.37 11.66 -5.74
C MET A 606 2.14 11.31 -4.48
N THR A 607 3.44 11.62 -4.47
CA THR A 607 4.30 11.48 -3.28
C THR A 607 4.52 12.81 -2.58
N GLY A 608 4.75 12.76 -1.26
CA GLY A 608 5.19 13.93 -0.50
C GLY A 608 5.58 13.56 0.93
N ASP A 609 6.31 14.45 1.58
CA ASP A 609 6.82 14.27 2.94
C ASP A 609 6.40 15.39 3.90
N GLY A 610 6.14 16.60 3.39
CA GLY A 610 5.80 17.78 4.19
C GLY A 610 4.31 18.01 4.39
N VAL A 611 3.94 18.77 5.40
CA VAL A 611 2.56 19.25 5.65
C VAL A 611 1.96 19.89 4.40
N ASN A 612 2.78 20.62 3.65
CA ASN A 612 2.42 21.31 2.42
C ASN A 612 2.01 20.36 1.28
N ASP A 613 2.38 19.09 1.38
CA ASP A 613 2.04 18.07 0.38
C ASP A 613 0.72 17.35 0.66
N ALA A 614 0.24 17.42 1.89
CA ALA A 614 -0.96 16.73 2.31
C ALA A 614 -2.19 17.00 1.41
N PRO A 615 -2.49 18.23 0.96
CA PRO A 615 -3.58 18.50 0.05
C PRO A 615 -3.41 17.81 -1.31
N SER A 616 -2.19 17.78 -1.87
CA SER A 616 -1.90 17.14 -3.15
C SER A 616 -1.94 15.61 -3.05
N ILE A 617 -1.44 15.03 -1.95
CA ILE A 617 -1.52 13.61 -1.63
C ILE A 617 -2.99 13.18 -1.54
N LYS A 618 -3.81 13.93 -0.79
CA LYS A 618 -5.24 13.64 -0.64
C LYS A 618 -6.03 13.80 -1.94
N SER A 619 -5.61 14.70 -2.82
CA SER A 619 -6.27 14.94 -4.11
C SER A 619 -5.92 13.91 -5.18
N ALA A 620 -4.87 13.11 -5.01
CA ALA A 620 -4.48 12.05 -5.94
C ALA A 620 -5.44 10.86 -5.89
N ASP A 621 -5.37 9.99 -6.91
CA ASP A 621 -6.08 8.69 -6.86
C ASP A 621 -5.35 7.72 -5.91
N ILE A 622 -4.04 7.94 -5.73
CA ILE A 622 -3.20 7.23 -4.76
C ILE A 622 -2.27 8.24 -4.10
N GLY A 623 -2.53 8.55 -2.86
CA GLY A 623 -1.65 9.35 -2.02
C GLY A 623 -0.54 8.48 -1.42
N ILE A 624 0.72 8.94 -1.52
CA ILE A 624 1.90 8.21 -1.05
C ILE A 624 2.67 9.10 -0.07
N GLY A 625 2.73 8.69 1.20
CA GLY A 625 3.50 9.36 2.23
C GLY A 625 4.88 8.72 2.42
N MET A 626 5.86 9.53 2.80
CA MET A 626 7.18 9.04 3.21
C MET A 626 7.12 8.51 4.65
N GLY A 627 7.81 7.43 4.93
CA GLY A 627 7.80 6.76 6.24
C GLY A 627 8.87 7.31 7.19
N ILE A 628 10.05 7.64 6.66
CA ILE A 628 11.19 8.16 7.42
C ILE A 628 11.09 9.68 7.54
N THR A 629 11.07 10.39 6.40
CA THR A 629 11.07 11.86 6.35
C THR A 629 9.68 12.46 6.46
N GLY A 630 8.63 11.66 6.22
CA GLY A 630 7.25 12.14 6.16
C GLY A 630 6.70 12.53 7.53
N THR A 631 5.98 13.65 7.56
CA THR A 631 5.23 14.09 8.74
C THR A 631 4.02 13.18 9.00
N ASP A 632 3.51 13.18 10.22
CA ASP A 632 2.31 12.41 10.57
C ASP A 632 1.10 12.82 9.74
N VAL A 633 1.02 14.09 9.36
CA VAL A 633 -0.04 14.60 8.47
C VAL A 633 -0.03 13.87 7.13
N THR A 634 1.14 13.81 6.47
CA THR A 634 1.28 13.12 5.19
C THR A 634 0.99 11.64 5.32
N LYS A 635 1.51 10.99 6.37
CA LYS A 635 1.24 9.59 6.66
C LYS A 635 -0.26 9.34 6.88
N ASN A 636 -0.97 10.25 7.55
CA ASN A 636 -2.40 10.08 7.88
C ASN A 636 -3.32 10.24 6.66
N VAL A 637 -3.00 11.13 5.74
CA VAL A 637 -3.81 11.33 4.51
C VAL A 637 -3.46 10.36 3.40
N ALA A 638 -2.28 9.71 3.47
CA ALA A 638 -1.80 8.80 2.45
C ALA A 638 -2.56 7.47 2.42
N ASP A 639 -2.70 6.91 1.23
CA ASP A 639 -3.23 5.56 1.00
C ASP A 639 -2.16 4.48 1.16
N MET A 640 -0.90 4.86 0.94
CA MET A 640 0.29 4.03 1.08
C MET A 640 1.43 4.83 1.72
N VAL A 641 2.21 4.19 2.59
CA VAL A 641 3.40 4.76 3.21
C VAL A 641 4.63 3.94 2.84
N LEU A 642 5.71 4.62 2.42
CA LEU A 642 6.98 3.99 2.06
C LEU A 642 7.90 3.97 3.27
N SER A 643 8.17 2.79 3.84
CA SER A 643 9.06 2.66 5.00
C SER A 643 10.53 2.97 4.70
N ASP A 644 10.92 3.06 3.42
CA ASP A 644 12.28 3.32 2.95
C ASP A 644 12.42 4.62 2.14
N ASP A 645 11.36 5.38 2.02
CA ASP A 645 11.26 6.63 1.25
C ASP A 645 11.81 6.51 -0.19
N ASN A 646 11.65 5.35 -0.82
CA ASN A 646 12.29 5.04 -2.10
C ASN A 646 11.26 4.96 -3.24
N PHE A 647 11.47 5.74 -4.31
CA PHE A 647 10.64 5.70 -5.51
C PHE A 647 10.53 4.28 -6.14
N ALA A 648 11.61 3.49 -6.10
CA ALA A 648 11.60 2.14 -6.63
C ALA A 648 10.59 1.23 -5.93
N THR A 649 10.31 1.48 -4.66
CA THR A 649 9.29 0.76 -3.88
C THR A 649 7.88 1.03 -4.42
N ILE A 650 7.61 2.23 -4.93
CA ILE A 650 6.33 2.56 -5.60
C ILE A 650 6.14 1.68 -6.83
N VAL A 651 7.18 1.58 -7.67
CA VAL A 651 7.14 0.77 -8.90
C VAL A 651 6.91 -0.71 -8.57
N GLY A 652 7.60 -1.21 -7.54
CA GLY A 652 7.37 -2.54 -6.99
C GLY A 652 5.95 -2.75 -6.48
N ALA A 653 5.37 -1.75 -5.83
CA ALA A 653 3.98 -1.79 -5.36
C ALA A 653 2.97 -1.80 -6.53
N VAL A 654 3.23 -1.04 -7.59
CA VAL A 654 2.42 -1.09 -8.83
C VAL A 654 2.47 -2.49 -9.46
N ALA A 655 3.66 -3.08 -9.58
CA ALA A 655 3.83 -4.44 -10.08
C ALA A 655 3.03 -5.46 -9.25
N GLU A 656 3.07 -5.33 -7.94
CA GLU A 656 2.32 -6.19 -7.02
C GLU A 656 0.80 -5.96 -7.12
N GLY A 657 0.34 -4.71 -7.26
CA GLY A 657 -1.07 -4.37 -7.50
C GLY A 657 -1.60 -4.99 -8.79
N ARG A 658 -0.83 -4.94 -9.88
CA ARG A 658 -1.15 -5.61 -11.15
C ARG A 658 -1.24 -7.14 -10.97
N ARG A 659 -0.29 -7.74 -10.22
CA ARG A 659 -0.29 -9.17 -9.92
C ARG A 659 -1.53 -9.59 -9.14
N ILE A 660 -1.88 -8.85 -8.10
CA ILE A 660 -3.05 -9.12 -7.26
C ILE A 660 -4.30 -9.12 -8.12
N TYR A 661 -4.47 -8.09 -8.95
CA TYR A 661 -5.62 -7.99 -9.84
C TYR A 661 -5.68 -9.13 -10.87
N ASP A 662 -4.55 -9.47 -11.50
CA ASP A 662 -4.48 -10.59 -12.45
C ASP A 662 -4.86 -11.91 -11.75
N ASN A 663 -4.39 -12.15 -10.54
CA ASN A 663 -4.70 -13.36 -9.79
C ASN A 663 -6.15 -13.41 -9.32
N ILE A 664 -6.73 -12.28 -8.93
CA ILE A 664 -8.16 -12.17 -8.64
C ILE A 664 -8.97 -12.54 -9.89
N ARG A 665 -8.62 -12.01 -11.07
CA ARG A 665 -9.29 -12.37 -12.33
C ARG A 665 -9.18 -13.85 -12.68
N LYS A 666 -8.02 -14.47 -12.43
CA LYS A 666 -7.83 -15.92 -12.63
C LYS A 666 -8.74 -16.75 -11.73
N ALA A 667 -8.81 -16.38 -10.44
CA ALA A 667 -9.68 -17.05 -9.48
C ALA A 667 -11.18 -16.86 -9.81
N ILE A 668 -11.58 -15.63 -10.15
CA ILE A 668 -12.96 -15.32 -10.56
C ILE A 668 -13.31 -16.09 -11.85
N GLY A 669 -12.42 -16.06 -12.84
CA GLY A 669 -12.63 -16.77 -14.10
C GLY A 669 -12.79 -18.28 -13.91
N PHE A 670 -12.00 -18.88 -13.03
CA PHE A 670 -12.09 -20.27 -12.65
C PHE A 670 -13.44 -20.59 -11.98
N LEU A 671 -13.79 -19.88 -10.90
CA LEU A 671 -15.04 -20.10 -10.17
C LEU A 671 -16.28 -19.91 -11.05
N LEU A 672 -16.31 -18.87 -11.88
CA LEU A 672 -17.46 -18.62 -12.76
C LEU A 672 -17.55 -19.63 -13.90
N ALA A 673 -16.43 -20.17 -14.40
CA ALA A 673 -16.46 -21.22 -15.43
C ALA A 673 -16.98 -22.55 -14.84
N SER A 674 -16.57 -22.88 -13.61
CA SER A 674 -17.06 -24.05 -12.87
C SER A 674 -18.57 -23.95 -12.64
N ASN A 675 -19.04 -22.88 -11.96
CA ASN A 675 -20.46 -22.68 -11.74
C ASN A 675 -21.29 -22.67 -13.03
N MET A 676 -20.76 -22.09 -14.12
CA MET A 676 -21.41 -22.13 -15.43
C MET A 676 -21.60 -23.58 -15.92
N SER A 677 -20.57 -24.42 -15.71
CA SER A 677 -20.66 -25.83 -16.12
C SER A 677 -21.69 -26.62 -15.32
N GLU A 678 -21.76 -26.38 -14.02
CA GLU A 678 -22.75 -26.96 -13.12
C GLU A 678 -24.18 -26.55 -13.50
N VAL A 679 -24.41 -25.24 -13.67
CA VAL A 679 -25.72 -24.70 -14.06
C VAL A 679 -26.19 -25.26 -15.40
N LEU A 680 -25.32 -25.25 -16.40
CA LEU A 680 -25.65 -25.78 -17.73
C LEU A 680 -25.86 -27.30 -17.68
N GLY A 681 -25.05 -28.01 -16.90
CA GLY A 681 -25.18 -29.47 -16.71
C GLY A 681 -26.54 -29.85 -16.12
N VAL A 682 -26.91 -29.22 -15.00
CA VAL A 682 -28.22 -29.47 -14.35
C VAL A 682 -29.37 -29.02 -15.23
N PHE A 683 -29.23 -27.86 -15.90
CA PHE A 683 -30.26 -27.33 -16.80
C PHE A 683 -30.53 -28.28 -17.98
N PHE A 684 -29.48 -28.72 -18.69
CA PHE A 684 -29.65 -29.59 -19.85
C PHE A 684 -30.06 -31.01 -19.45
N SER A 685 -29.58 -31.54 -18.32
CA SER A 685 -30.01 -32.85 -17.84
C SER A 685 -31.49 -32.86 -17.46
N ALA A 686 -32.00 -31.81 -16.82
CA ALA A 686 -33.42 -31.66 -16.52
C ALA A 686 -34.25 -31.60 -17.80
N LEU A 687 -33.83 -30.78 -18.80
CA LEU A 687 -34.52 -30.77 -20.09
C LEU A 687 -34.54 -32.14 -20.84
N LEU A 688 -33.50 -32.95 -20.63
CA LEU A 688 -33.40 -34.30 -21.24
C LEU A 688 -34.07 -35.40 -20.39
N GLY A 689 -34.61 -35.05 -19.19
CA GLY A 689 -35.37 -35.95 -18.34
C GLY A 689 -34.54 -36.91 -17.48
N PHE A 690 -33.31 -36.51 -17.09
CA PHE A 690 -32.48 -37.27 -16.12
C PHE A 690 -31.80 -36.34 -15.10
N THR A 691 -31.41 -36.89 -13.95
CA THR A 691 -30.71 -36.15 -12.89
C THR A 691 -29.21 -36.35 -13.03
N LEU A 692 -28.47 -35.27 -13.37
CA LEU A 692 -27.02 -35.30 -13.51
C LEU A 692 -26.29 -35.48 -12.17
N LEU A 693 -26.60 -34.60 -11.22
CA LEU A 693 -26.01 -34.55 -9.88
C LEU A 693 -27.03 -34.07 -8.87
N ASN A 694 -26.94 -34.55 -7.64
CA ASN A 694 -27.74 -34.07 -6.51
C ASN A 694 -27.15 -32.78 -5.88
N PRO A 695 -27.92 -31.98 -5.12
CA PRO A 695 -27.45 -30.76 -4.46
C PRO A 695 -26.18 -30.96 -3.61
N VAL A 696 -26.08 -32.09 -2.93
CA VAL A 696 -24.96 -32.44 -2.06
C VAL A 696 -23.65 -32.61 -2.85
N HIS A 697 -23.74 -33.16 -4.07
CA HIS A 697 -22.58 -33.34 -4.97
C HIS A 697 -22.03 -31.98 -5.43
N LEU A 698 -22.92 -31.09 -5.88
CA LEU A 698 -22.57 -29.76 -6.34
C LEU A 698 -21.95 -28.94 -5.23
N LEU A 699 -22.53 -29.03 -4.02
CA LEU A 699 -21.98 -28.36 -2.86
C LEU A 699 -20.58 -28.86 -2.49
N PHE A 700 -20.33 -30.17 -2.58
CA PHE A 700 -18.99 -30.74 -2.37
C PHE A 700 -18.00 -30.22 -3.42
N ILE A 701 -18.39 -30.14 -4.68
CA ILE A 701 -17.57 -29.62 -5.79
C ILE A 701 -17.21 -28.19 -5.49
N ASN A 702 -18.20 -27.31 -5.28
CA ASN A 702 -18.00 -25.90 -5.01
C ASN A 702 -17.08 -25.64 -3.80
N LEU A 703 -17.24 -26.45 -2.73
CA LEU A 703 -16.48 -26.25 -1.49
C LEU A 703 -15.05 -26.80 -1.57
N ILE A 704 -14.86 -27.97 -2.18
CA ILE A 704 -13.59 -28.72 -2.15
C ILE A 704 -12.80 -28.55 -3.44
N THR A 705 -13.42 -28.77 -4.60
CA THR A 705 -12.69 -28.73 -5.86
C THR A 705 -12.53 -27.32 -6.42
N ASP A 706 -13.35 -26.35 -6.00
CA ASP A 706 -13.33 -24.98 -6.47
C ASP A 706 -12.62 -24.01 -5.50
N CYS A 707 -13.05 -23.98 -4.23
CA CYS A 707 -12.52 -22.98 -3.30
C CYS A 707 -11.02 -23.11 -3.05
N PHE A 708 -10.49 -24.33 -2.88
CA PHE A 708 -9.06 -24.49 -2.60
C PHE A 708 -8.17 -24.14 -3.81
N PRO A 709 -8.45 -24.60 -5.06
CA PRO A 709 -7.70 -24.15 -6.22
C PRO A 709 -7.85 -22.65 -6.50
N ALA A 710 -9.04 -22.05 -6.30
CA ALA A 710 -9.24 -20.62 -6.47
C ALA A 710 -8.35 -19.79 -5.53
N LEU A 711 -8.26 -20.17 -4.25
CA LEU A 711 -7.35 -19.56 -3.28
C LEU A 711 -5.89 -19.72 -3.71
N ALA A 712 -5.52 -20.89 -4.22
CA ALA A 712 -4.17 -21.15 -4.68
C ALA A 712 -3.80 -20.34 -5.94
N LEU A 713 -4.74 -20.11 -6.86
CA LEU A 713 -4.59 -19.22 -8.01
C LEU A 713 -4.35 -17.77 -7.58
N GLY A 714 -4.97 -17.36 -6.48
CA GLY A 714 -4.71 -16.04 -5.85
C GLY A 714 -3.26 -15.82 -5.42
N MET A 715 -2.51 -16.91 -5.19
CA MET A 715 -1.09 -16.89 -4.81
C MET A 715 -0.13 -17.06 -5.98
N GLU A 716 -0.60 -17.07 -7.22
CA GLU A 716 0.23 -17.28 -8.41
C GLU A 716 1.30 -16.18 -8.54
N ARG A 717 2.46 -16.54 -9.10
CA ARG A 717 3.56 -15.62 -9.36
C ARG A 717 3.18 -14.61 -10.43
N PRO A 718 3.80 -13.40 -10.43
CA PRO A 718 3.57 -12.43 -11.50
C PRO A 718 4.00 -13.01 -12.86
N GLU A 719 3.26 -12.67 -13.90
CA GLU A 719 3.68 -12.99 -15.25
C GLU A 719 4.90 -12.15 -15.64
N PRO A 720 5.88 -12.70 -16.42
CA PRO A 720 7.13 -12.00 -16.72
C PRO A 720 6.97 -10.68 -17.49
N ASP A 721 5.81 -10.46 -18.10
CA ASP A 721 5.48 -9.27 -18.87
C ASP A 721 4.58 -8.27 -18.12
N ILE A 722 4.38 -8.46 -16.82
CA ILE A 722 3.45 -7.64 -16.03
C ILE A 722 3.81 -6.14 -16.06
N MET A 723 5.11 -5.82 -16.07
CA MET A 723 5.63 -4.45 -16.18
C MET A 723 6.06 -4.10 -17.61
N ARG A 724 5.55 -4.81 -18.62
CA ARG A 724 5.67 -4.49 -20.05
C ARG A 724 4.33 -4.26 -20.72
N ARG A 725 3.24 -4.43 -19.97
CA ARG A 725 1.88 -4.16 -20.41
C ARG A 725 1.51 -2.72 -20.06
N PRO A 726 0.75 -2.01 -20.92
CA PRO A 726 0.21 -0.70 -20.57
C PRO A 726 -0.71 -0.79 -19.35
N PRO A 727 -0.89 0.31 -18.60
CA PRO A 727 -1.81 0.35 -17.49
C PRO A 727 -3.25 0.06 -17.95
N ARG A 728 -3.96 -0.67 -17.13
CA ARG A 728 -5.40 -0.92 -17.30
C ARG A 728 -6.19 0.36 -17.06
N SER A 729 -7.27 0.54 -17.80
CA SER A 729 -8.23 1.61 -17.49
C SER A 729 -8.99 1.31 -16.19
N ALA A 730 -9.18 2.31 -15.33
CA ALA A 730 -10.00 2.18 -14.13
C ALA A 730 -11.49 1.85 -14.45
N LYS A 731 -11.92 2.14 -15.68
CA LYS A 731 -13.29 1.84 -16.17
C LYS A 731 -13.45 0.39 -16.62
N ASP A 732 -12.36 -0.34 -16.85
CA ASP A 732 -12.43 -1.73 -17.30
C ASP A 732 -13.16 -2.61 -16.28
N GLY A 733 -14.13 -3.36 -16.79
CA GLY A 733 -14.85 -4.35 -15.98
C GLY A 733 -14.01 -5.62 -15.76
N ILE A 734 -14.48 -6.49 -14.85
CA ILE A 734 -13.85 -7.77 -14.56
C ILE A 734 -13.76 -8.65 -15.82
N PHE A 735 -14.79 -8.60 -16.66
CA PHE A 735 -14.87 -9.39 -17.91
C PHE A 735 -14.11 -8.79 -19.09
N SER A 736 -13.44 -7.65 -18.92
CA SER A 736 -12.63 -7.04 -19.98
C SER A 736 -11.51 -7.99 -20.46
N GLY A 737 -10.97 -7.75 -21.66
CA GLY A 737 -9.90 -8.56 -22.23
C GLY A 737 -10.27 -10.01 -22.55
N GLY A 738 -11.57 -10.28 -22.77
CA GLY A 738 -12.07 -11.57 -23.25
C GLY A 738 -12.35 -12.62 -22.17
N LEU A 739 -12.29 -12.27 -20.88
CA LEU A 739 -12.56 -13.20 -19.79
C LEU A 739 -13.99 -13.76 -19.84
N GLY A 740 -14.98 -12.95 -20.23
CA GLY A 740 -16.37 -13.43 -20.39
C GLY A 740 -16.51 -14.53 -21.43
N PHE A 741 -15.80 -14.41 -22.57
CA PHE A 741 -15.76 -15.48 -23.58
C PHE A 741 -15.06 -16.72 -23.04
N ASP A 742 -13.96 -16.54 -22.31
CA ASP A 742 -13.21 -17.65 -21.73
C ASP A 742 -14.09 -18.43 -20.73
N ILE A 743 -14.83 -17.76 -19.86
CA ILE A 743 -15.79 -18.38 -18.92
C ILE A 743 -16.86 -19.17 -19.68
N ALA A 744 -17.47 -18.58 -20.71
CA ALA A 744 -18.56 -19.19 -21.44
C ALA A 744 -18.14 -20.47 -22.16
N TYR A 745 -17.04 -20.45 -22.96
CA TYR A 745 -16.63 -21.66 -23.68
C TYR A 745 -16.09 -22.75 -22.75
N GLN A 746 -15.42 -22.37 -21.66
CA GLN A 746 -14.89 -23.32 -20.67
C GLN A 746 -16.02 -24.01 -19.91
N GLY A 747 -17.01 -23.24 -19.44
CA GLY A 747 -18.21 -23.80 -18.82
C GLY A 747 -18.96 -24.78 -19.74
N ILE A 748 -19.20 -24.40 -21.02
CA ILE A 748 -19.81 -25.29 -22.02
C ILE A 748 -18.95 -26.55 -22.24
N LEU A 749 -17.63 -26.40 -22.33
CA LEU A 749 -16.71 -27.54 -22.54
C LEU A 749 -16.82 -28.56 -21.39
N ILE A 750 -16.74 -28.09 -20.14
CA ILE A 750 -16.83 -28.96 -18.95
C ILE A 750 -18.22 -29.61 -18.90
N THR A 751 -19.30 -28.85 -19.16
CA THR A 751 -20.66 -29.41 -19.26
C THR A 751 -20.73 -30.58 -20.25
N VAL A 752 -20.24 -30.41 -21.50
CA VAL A 752 -20.28 -31.44 -22.54
C VAL A 752 -19.48 -32.67 -22.11
N ILE A 753 -18.30 -32.48 -21.54
CA ILE A 753 -17.46 -33.60 -21.06
C ILE A 753 -18.18 -34.35 -19.92
N THR A 754 -18.76 -33.67 -18.98
CA THR A 754 -19.47 -34.26 -17.83
C THR A 754 -20.74 -35.00 -18.27
N MET A 755 -21.55 -34.43 -19.15
CA MET A 755 -22.73 -35.07 -19.69
C MET A 755 -22.37 -36.31 -20.50
N ALA A 756 -21.30 -36.26 -21.31
CA ALA A 756 -20.79 -37.43 -22.03
C ALA A 756 -20.37 -38.55 -21.07
N SER A 757 -19.70 -38.20 -19.96
CA SER A 757 -19.32 -39.16 -18.92
C SER A 757 -20.55 -39.81 -18.26
N TYR A 758 -21.58 -39.02 -17.95
CA TYR A 758 -22.84 -39.54 -17.43
C TYR A 758 -23.49 -40.56 -18.38
N ILE A 759 -23.63 -40.18 -19.65
CA ILE A 759 -24.25 -41.06 -20.67
C ILE A 759 -23.44 -42.36 -20.84
N ILE A 760 -22.11 -42.28 -20.90
CA ILE A 760 -21.23 -43.45 -20.99
C ILE A 760 -21.41 -44.35 -19.75
N GLY A 761 -21.42 -43.82 -18.55
CA GLY A 761 -21.63 -44.56 -17.32
C GLY A 761 -23.00 -45.27 -17.32
N HIS A 762 -24.05 -44.56 -17.72
CA HIS A 762 -25.39 -45.14 -17.87
C HIS A 762 -25.40 -46.28 -18.91
N CYS A 763 -24.79 -46.09 -20.07
CA CYS A 763 -24.72 -47.13 -21.12
C CYS A 763 -23.89 -48.33 -20.64
N MET A 764 -22.85 -48.14 -19.84
CA MET A 764 -22.06 -49.27 -19.30
C MET A 764 -22.86 -50.04 -18.24
N GLU A 765 -23.68 -49.38 -17.45
CA GLU A 765 -24.61 -49.99 -16.49
C GLU A 765 -25.71 -50.77 -17.23
N ALA A 766 -26.33 -50.19 -18.25
CA ALA A 766 -27.40 -50.79 -19.03
C ALA A 766 -26.93 -51.91 -19.99
N GLY A 767 -25.62 -51.96 -20.31
CA GLY A 767 -25.06 -52.89 -21.28
C GLY A 767 -25.44 -52.60 -22.74
N CYS A 768 -26.12 -51.51 -23.04
CA CYS A 768 -26.57 -51.10 -24.36
C CYS A 768 -26.57 -49.56 -24.49
N PHE A 769 -26.58 -49.04 -25.73
CA PHE A 769 -26.70 -47.60 -25.96
C PHE A 769 -28.17 -47.18 -25.79
N GLU A 770 -28.46 -46.56 -24.66
CA GLU A 770 -29.77 -46.03 -24.34
C GLU A 770 -29.61 -44.62 -23.72
N MET A 771 -30.57 -43.73 -24.03
CA MET A 771 -30.59 -42.40 -23.40
C MET A 771 -31.13 -42.54 -21.98
N PRO A 772 -30.40 -41.94 -20.99
CA PRO A 772 -30.81 -42.02 -19.59
C PRO A 772 -32.18 -41.36 -19.34
N ARG A 773 -32.97 -41.98 -18.48
CA ARG A 773 -34.22 -41.40 -17.94
C ARG A 773 -34.22 -41.57 -16.43
N GLY A 774 -34.51 -40.47 -15.70
CA GLY A 774 -34.49 -40.49 -14.26
C GLY A 774 -33.06 -40.50 -13.69
N VAL A 775 -32.75 -41.33 -12.70
CA VAL A 775 -31.45 -41.42 -12.04
C VAL A 775 -30.71 -42.66 -12.44
N SER A 776 -29.46 -42.52 -12.95
CA SER A 776 -28.51 -43.62 -13.16
C SER A 776 -27.37 -43.49 -12.13
N PRO A 777 -27.26 -44.39 -11.14
CA PRO A 777 -26.22 -44.33 -10.13
C PRO A 777 -24.79 -44.36 -10.69
N HIS A 778 -24.51 -45.25 -11.68
CA HIS A 778 -23.20 -45.27 -12.35
C HIS A 778 -22.95 -44.00 -13.17
N GLY A 779 -23.96 -43.54 -13.90
CA GLY A 779 -23.90 -42.29 -14.65
C GLY A 779 -23.56 -41.09 -13.74
N MET A 780 -24.27 -40.98 -12.60
CA MET A 780 -24.07 -39.93 -11.63
C MET A 780 -22.68 -39.98 -10.97
N THR A 781 -22.20 -41.17 -10.60
CA THR A 781 -20.86 -41.37 -10.02
C THR A 781 -19.76 -40.98 -10.99
N MET A 782 -19.87 -41.43 -12.26
CA MET A 782 -18.92 -41.05 -13.31
C MET A 782 -18.94 -39.53 -13.63
N ALA A 783 -20.14 -38.93 -13.67
CA ALA A 783 -20.28 -37.50 -13.89
C ALA A 783 -19.63 -36.66 -12.75
N PHE A 784 -19.87 -37.04 -11.49
CA PHE A 784 -19.26 -36.42 -10.35
C PHE A 784 -17.72 -36.50 -10.39
N LEU A 785 -17.17 -37.70 -10.64
CA LEU A 785 -15.74 -37.89 -10.78
C LEU A 785 -15.16 -37.04 -11.91
N THR A 786 -15.82 -37.08 -13.11
CA THR A 786 -15.36 -36.33 -14.26
C THR A 786 -15.40 -34.83 -14.04
N MET A 787 -16.48 -34.26 -13.46
CA MET A 787 -16.62 -32.84 -13.20
C MET A 787 -15.56 -32.40 -12.20
N SER A 788 -15.43 -33.10 -11.07
CA SER A 788 -14.42 -32.81 -10.05
C SER A 788 -12.99 -32.81 -10.61
N MET A 789 -12.66 -33.81 -11.48
CA MET A 789 -11.35 -33.89 -12.10
C MET A 789 -11.16 -32.82 -13.20
N CYS A 790 -12.20 -32.48 -13.97
CA CYS A 790 -12.15 -31.36 -14.91
C CYS A 790 -11.77 -30.05 -14.22
N GLU A 791 -12.39 -29.75 -13.10
CA GLU A 791 -12.13 -28.53 -12.36
C GLU A 791 -10.72 -28.49 -11.79
N ILE A 792 -10.27 -29.61 -11.17
CA ILE A 792 -8.89 -29.74 -10.71
C ILE A 792 -7.89 -29.50 -11.86
N PHE A 793 -8.09 -30.13 -13.03
CA PHE A 793 -7.21 -29.94 -14.18
C PHE A 793 -7.34 -28.54 -14.79
N HIS A 794 -8.56 -28.01 -14.82
CA HIS A 794 -8.83 -26.67 -15.33
C HIS A 794 -8.15 -25.57 -14.48
N SER A 795 -8.00 -25.75 -13.17
CA SER A 795 -7.28 -24.84 -12.30
C SER A 795 -5.84 -24.59 -12.79
N PHE A 796 -5.18 -25.61 -13.36
CA PHE A 796 -3.86 -25.43 -13.98
C PHE A 796 -3.92 -24.60 -15.26
N ASN A 797 -4.97 -24.74 -16.06
CA ASN A 797 -5.17 -23.90 -17.24
C ASN A 797 -5.33 -22.43 -16.85
N MET A 798 -5.98 -22.15 -15.71
CA MET A 798 -6.23 -20.80 -15.22
C MET A 798 -5.01 -20.11 -14.58
N ARG A 799 -3.87 -20.78 -14.45
CA ARG A 799 -2.61 -20.14 -14.00
C ARG A 799 -2.17 -18.96 -14.87
N SER A 800 -2.52 -19.00 -16.15
CA SER A 800 -2.39 -17.85 -17.05
C SER A 800 -3.58 -17.81 -18.02
N GLN A 801 -4.14 -16.63 -18.23
CA GLN A 801 -5.25 -16.44 -19.15
C GLN A 801 -4.83 -16.65 -20.61
N ARG A 802 -3.60 -16.28 -20.99
CA ARG A 802 -3.13 -16.28 -22.38
C ARG A 802 -1.95 -17.21 -22.65
N ARG A 803 -1.04 -17.40 -21.69
CA ARG A 803 0.14 -18.25 -21.86
C ARG A 803 -0.21 -19.71 -21.71
N SER A 804 0.56 -20.56 -22.40
CA SER A 804 0.43 -22.01 -22.26
C SER A 804 0.92 -22.46 -20.88
N VAL A 805 0.19 -23.37 -20.26
CA VAL A 805 0.57 -23.97 -18.97
C VAL A 805 1.94 -24.68 -19.06
N PHE A 806 2.27 -25.22 -20.22
CA PHE A 806 3.55 -25.92 -20.47
C PHE A 806 4.75 -24.98 -20.57
N THR A 807 4.52 -23.68 -20.79
CA THR A 807 5.60 -22.66 -20.89
C THR A 807 5.81 -21.87 -19.60
N LEU A 808 4.98 -22.06 -18.60
CA LEU A 808 5.08 -21.37 -17.32
C LEU A 808 6.26 -21.93 -16.52
N ARG A 809 7.29 -21.09 -16.33
CA ARG A 809 8.44 -21.40 -15.49
C ARG A 809 8.10 -21.14 -14.03
N GLY A 810 8.05 -22.17 -13.22
CA GLY A 810 7.80 -22.11 -11.79
C GLY A 810 6.53 -22.84 -11.36
N HIS A 811 6.64 -23.49 -10.22
CA HIS A 811 5.54 -24.28 -9.65
C HIS A 811 4.85 -23.48 -8.55
N ASN A 812 3.50 -23.44 -8.62
CA ASN A 812 2.69 -22.98 -7.50
C ASN A 812 2.48 -24.17 -6.56
N LYS A 813 3.30 -24.25 -5.51
CA LYS A 813 3.24 -25.34 -4.53
C LYS A 813 1.89 -25.44 -3.83
N VAL A 814 1.22 -24.29 -3.63
CA VAL A 814 -0.09 -24.24 -2.99
C VAL A 814 -1.15 -24.84 -3.90
N LEU A 815 -1.08 -24.58 -5.22
CA LEU A 815 -1.99 -25.19 -6.19
C LEU A 815 -1.80 -26.71 -6.26
N TRP A 816 -0.55 -27.18 -6.23
CA TRP A 816 -0.27 -28.63 -6.18
C TRP A 816 -0.82 -29.26 -4.90
N ALA A 817 -0.68 -28.60 -3.75
CA ALA A 817 -1.24 -29.08 -2.49
C ALA A 817 -2.78 -29.06 -2.50
N ALA A 818 -3.39 -28.00 -3.05
CA ALA A 818 -4.84 -27.91 -3.23
C ALA A 818 -5.36 -29.05 -4.13
N MET A 819 -4.71 -29.27 -5.28
CA MET A 819 -5.05 -30.39 -6.19
C MET A 819 -4.96 -31.74 -5.50
N LEU A 820 -3.84 -32.01 -4.81
CA LEU A 820 -3.66 -33.31 -4.12
C LEU A 820 -4.72 -33.48 -3.01
N GLY A 821 -5.00 -32.42 -2.27
CA GLY A 821 -6.02 -32.41 -1.23
C GLY A 821 -7.42 -32.67 -1.79
N SER A 822 -7.79 -31.99 -2.89
CA SER A 822 -9.08 -32.21 -3.56
C SER A 822 -9.18 -33.62 -4.15
N LEU A 823 -8.11 -34.10 -4.77
CA LEU A 823 -8.06 -35.47 -5.30
C LEU A 823 -8.25 -36.52 -4.21
N VAL A 824 -7.55 -36.40 -3.08
CA VAL A 824 -7.69 -37.32 -1.93
C VAL A 824 -9.11 -37.28 -1.38
N LEU A 825 -9.69 -36.09 -1.17
CA LEU A 825 -11.04 -35.95 -0.65
C LEU A 825 -12.10 -36.54 -1.62
N THR A 826 -11.98 -36.28 -2.90
CA THR A 826 -12.87 -36.86 -3.93
C THR A 826 -12.75 -38.38 -3.98
N THR A 827 -11.53 -38.92 -3.90
CA THR A 827 -11.32 -40.37 -3.83
C THR A 827 -11.93 -40.98 -2.56
N VAL A 828 -11.78 -40.35 -1.40
CA VAL A 828 -12.38 -40.79 -0.14
C VAL A 828 -13.90 -40.86 -0.23
N VAL A 829 -14.52 -39.86 -0.85
CA VAL A 829 -15.99 -39.80 -0.99
C VAL A 829 -16.50 -40.88 -1.93
N LEU A 830 -15.72 -41.24 -2.93
CA LEU A 830 -16.11 -42.27 -3.91
C LEU A 830 -15.81 -43.73 -3.44
N GLU A 831 -14.68 -43.91 -2.75
CA GLU A 831 -14.15 -45.27 -2.49
C GLU A 831 -14.42 -45.75 -1.06
N VAL A 832 -14.76 -44.89 -0.09
CA VAL A 832 -15.06 -45.29 1.28
C VAL A 832 -16.55 -45.68 1.37
N PRO A 833 -16.92 -46.98 1.50
CA PRO A 833 -18.30 -47.42 1.34
C PRO A 833 -19.34 -46.71 2.18
N PRO A 834 -19.11 -46.40 3.49
CA PRO A 834 -20.11 -45.68 4.29
C PRO A 834 -20.36 -44.26 3.78
N ILE A 835 -19.31 -43.61 3.22
CA ILE A 835 -19.39 -42.25 2.70
C ILE A 835 -20.01 -42.28 1.31
N ALA A 836 -19.53 -43.15 0.41
CA ALA A 836 -20.04 -43.29 -0.94
C ALA A 836 -21.56 -43.59 -0.94
N ASN A 837 -22.00 -44.53 -0.09
CA ASN A 837 -23.43 -44.85 0.07
C ASN A 837 -24.21 -43.64 0.58
N ALA A 838 -23.63 -42.87 1.49
CA ALA A 838 -24.29 -41.68 2.03
C ALA A 838 -24.48 -40.58 0.98
N PHE A 839 -23.54 -40.48 0.02
CA PHE A 839 -23.64 -39.59 -1.13
C PHE A 839 -24.45 -40.19 -2.31
N GLY A 840 -24.94 -41.43 -2.18
CA GLY A 840 -25.68 -42.11 -3.23
C GLY A 840 -24.83 -42.60 -4.41
N PHE A 841 -23.51 -42.74 -4.19
CA PHE A 841 -22.57 -43.23 -5.20
C PHE A 841 -22.52 -44.78 -5.19
N THR A 842 -22.32 -45.33 -6.38
CA THR A 842 -22.07 -46.77 -6.60
C THR A 842 -20.61 -47.02 -6.90
N PRO A 843 -20.03 -48.15 -6.52
CA PRO A 843 -18.68 -48.51 -6.88
C PRO A 843 -18.52 -48.57 -8.39
N VAL A 844 -17.53 -47.87 -8.91
CA VAL A 844 -17.21 -47.88 -10.34
C VAL A 844 -15.99 -48.77 -10.60
N SER A 845 -15.99 -49.45 -11.76
CA SER A 845 -14.87 -50.28 -12.20
C SER A 845 -13.65 -49.41 -12.55
N TRP A 846 -12.47 -50.03 -12.55
CA TRP A 846 -11.24 -49.35 -13.03
C TRP A 846 -11.34 -48.84 -14.46
N THR A 847 -12.14 -49.47 -15.29
CA THR A 847 -12.40 -49.04 -16.67
C THR A 847 -13.22 -47.76 -16.71
N GLU A 848 -14.29 -47.71 -15.92
CA GLU A 848 -15.13 -46.51 -15.78
C GLU A 848 -14.34 -45.31 -15.18
N TYR A 849 -13.55 -45.58 -14.13
CA TYR A 849 -12.66 -44.61 -13.53
C TYR A 849 -11.65 -44.07 -14.56
N GLY A 850 -11.04 -44.96 -15.35
CA GLY A 850 -10.10 -44.60 -16.42
C GLY A 850 -10.75 -43.75 -17.52
N ILE A 851 -11.98 -44.06 -17.93
CA ILE A 851 -12.74 -43.28 -18.92
C ILE A 851 -13.07 -41.89 -18.35
N ALA A 852 -13.59 -41.81 -17.13
CA ALA A 852 -13.90 -40.55 -16.52
C ALA A 852 -12.66 -39.61 -16.41
N LEU A 853 -11.52 -40.18 -16.01
CA LEU A 853 -10.25 -39.44 -15.93
C LEU A 853 -9.73 -39.02 -17.32
N ALA A 854 -9.84 -39.91 -18.34
CA ALA A 854 -9.43 -39.59 -19.70
C ALA A 854 -10.27 -38.46 -20.31
N LEU A 855 -11.58 -38.47 -20.06
CA LEU A 855 -12.48 -37.39 -20.46
C LEU A 855 -12.11 -36.07 -19.73
N ALA A 856 -11.87 -36.13 -18.45
CA ALA A 856 -11.50 -34.93 -17.68
C ALA A 856 -10.19 -34.29 -18.16
N VAL A 857 -9.18 -35.08 -18.51
CA VAL A 857 -7.89 -34.58 -19.03
C VAL A 857 -8.06 -33.80 -20.34
N LEU A 858 -9.11 -34.07 -21.15
CA LEU A 858 -9.35 -33.33 -22.41
C LEU A 858 -9.53 -31.80 -22.20
N VAL A 859 -9.90 -31.37 -21.02
CA VAL A 859 -10.01 -29.93 -20.73
C VAL A 859 -8.67 -29.20 -20.94
N ILE A 860 -7.53 -29.88 -20.70
CA ILE A 860 -6.22 -29.26 -20.86
C ILE A 860 -5.89 -28.96 -22.34
N PRO A 861 -5.82 -29.96 -23.25
CA PRO A 861 -5.44 -29.69 -24.61
C PRO A 861 -6.44 -28.82 -25.38
N ILE A 862 -7.74 -28.90 -25.07
CA ILE A 862 -8.75 -28.06 -25.74
C ILE A 862 -8.57 -26.59 -25.33
N VAL A 863 -8.42 -26.29 -24.03
CA VAL A 863 -8.17 -24.93 -23.57
C VAL A 863 -6.84 -24.41 -24.12
N GLU A 864 -5.80 -25.21 -24.14
CA GLU A 864 -4.50 -24.85 -24.75
C GLU A 864 -4.60 -24.54 -26.25
N LEU A 865 -5.41 -25.26 -26.97
CA LEU A 865 -5.67 -24.98 -28.38
C LEU A 865 -6.37 -23.64 -28.58
N VAL A 866 -7.39 -23.33 -27.75
CA VAL A 866 -8.08 -22.04 -27.80
C VAL A 866 -7.10 -20.90 -27.46
N LYS A 867 -6.29 -21.04 -26.41
CA LYS A 867 -5.24 -20.07 -26.07
C LYS A 867 -4.24 -19.88 -27.21
N PHE A 868 -3.86 -20.94 -27.90
CA PHE A 868 -2.98 -20.86 -29.04
C PHE A 868 -3.59 -20.03 -30.19
N ILE A 869 -4.87 -20.27 -30.52
CA ILE A 869 -5.61 -19.51 -31.54
C ILE A 869 -5.72 -18.03 -31.11
N GLN A 870 -6.06 -17.75 -29.86
CA GLN A 870 -6.16 -16.40 -29.32
C GLN A 870 -4.81 -15.65 -29.42
N ARG A 871 -3.71 -16.31 -29.09
CA ARG A 871 -2.35 -15.72 -29.22
C ARG A 871 -1.99 -15.40 -30.68
N ARG A 872 -2.43 -16.23 -31.63
CA ARG A 872 -2.20 -15.95 -33.05
C ARG A 872 -3.00 -14.78 -33.59
N ARG A 873 -4.23 -14.58 -33.08
CA ARG A 873 -5.08 -13.44 -33.45
C ARG A 873 -4.63 -12.12 -32.85
N ALA A 874 -3.93 -12.17 -31.71
CA ALA A 874 -3.43 -10.99 -31.01
C ALA A 874 -2.06 -10.49 -31.50
N ARG A 875 -1.36 -11.31 -32.31
CA ARG A 875 -0.14 -10.93 -33.06
C ARG A 875 -0.50 -10.34 -34.40
#